data_308220789efd5e9c039a80a70c32500e
#
_entry.id   308220789efd5e9c039a80a70c32500e
#
_cell.length_a   1.000
_cell.length_b   1.000
_cell.length_c   1.000
_cell.angle_alpha   90.00
_cell.angle_beta   90.00
_cell.angle_gamma   90.00
#
_symmetry.space_group_name_H-M   'P 1'
#
loop_
_entity.id
_entity.type
_entity.pdbx_description
1 polymer ?
#
loop_
_entity_poly.entity_id
_entity_poly.type
_entity_poly.pdbx_seq_one_letter_code
_entity_poly.pdbx_strand_id
1 'polypeptide(L)'
;MHWNSSSGSVTAILGSTNSGKTLYAIEQMLSHRNGVIGLPLRLLAREVYDKVVERCGPSIVALVTGEERIVPNRTAYWICTTEAMPIGIGTDFLAVDEIQLCGDKERGHIFTDRLLNARGTKATLFMGSDTIKATIKSLIQNVIIENRSRLSKLTYTGYKKVSRLVPRTACIGFSIEEVYMIAEQIRQRRGGAAVVMGALSPRTRNAQVDLYENGDVDFIVATDAIGMGLNLDINHVAFGSLSKFDGHCHRVLTPIELGQISGRAGRFKHNGTFGVTADSYEIPPDIVKRIEAGSYKPTKILQWRNSDLDFVTVDTLIRSLTLESSNPQLRLTKNSVDVLTLSRLVEDKEFVKNICNPPQVKVLWEVCQLPDYRNFGLESHARMVRTLFNFVGDGGYITENWLGQELEKIASLKGSINAISTRLAAIRTWNYVAQKPDWVENPMYWREKTRHIEDQLSDALHLKLKNRFVDIQFSVLLKTLKQKEQLLPSISNQGEVVVDELMLGTLKGFRFYRSTGKSSDEEKALKKATQTILSSYLSELADTLSKAPKDEFSISEVGEIIWKDNPVGVIKKSHDPYFPSVKVIADDIVLQNDKDKIKSRLEVYLYHSINDELENLIKLKNDESLEGDVKGFAFQLVQSFGILKRSQVKEEVTRLDQEKRRLLRGFGVRFGQYTIYDKMSIKPQSTHLRLVLWAVNNGIDCCPIPKPGLTTHEAENNAPEGYYPVCGFYQIGNLAIRVDILERLMNLLREEDSRKGFEAKQAMTSIIGVSNEKFATLMKDLGYQVTKEERDKISYPSTKELDSNECQVEPEKIEGVAISSNELKQSKDSLPQQSAIELLPNTDLPISDPKTDMNRDVTQEYADSSIDIKAAQLKDDSDVSQEVAEKKIIYTFKWVPRKPRKRPFKSNEATNQAERKNLGNEFEKPSRKKRPKRRKRQNEDTIKQFKERGKKIDKEFKIDPDHPFAALQELRAKL
;
A
#
# COMPACT_ATOMS: atom_id res chain seq x y z
N MET A 1 -2.98 -46.86 -43.42
CA MET A 1 -2.32 -46.30 -44.62
C MET A 1 -0.80 -46.34 -44.43
N HIS A 2 -0.10 -47.26 -45.09
CA HIS A 2 1.37 -47.29 -45.04
C HIS A 2 1.90 -46.09 -45.80
N TRP A 3 2.69 -45.26 -45.14
CA TRP A 3 3.44 -44.19 -45.77
C TRP A 3 4.53 -44.77 -46.67
N ASN A 4 4.22 -44.90 -47.97
CA ASN A 4 5.15 -45.46 -48.94
C ASN A 4 6.34 -44.55 -49.23
N SER A 5 7.47 -44.96 -48.85
CA SER A 5 8.78 -45.02 -49.51
C SER A 5 9.18 -43.96 -50.55
N SER A 6 9.35 -42.71 -50.05
CA SER A 6 10.47 -41.84 -50.32
C SER A 6 10.66 -40.99 -49.10
N SER A 7 10.96 -41.60 -47.96
CA SER A 7 11.29 -40.86 -46.75
C SER A 7 12.63 -40.18 -46.92
N GLY A 8 12.61 -38.86 -46.86
CA GLY A 8 13.82 -38.05 -46.78
C GLY A 8 14.72 -38.48 -45.60
N SER A 9 15.86 -37.90 -45.46
CA SER A 9 16.79 -38.18 -44.37
C SER A 9 16.14 -37.99 -43.00
N VAL A 10 16.37 -38.93 -42.08
CA VAL A 10 15.92 -38.79 -40.68
C VAL A 10 17.13 -38.47 -39.82
N THR A 11 17.06 -37.32 -39.16
CA THR A 11 18.12 -36.85 -38.26
C THR A 11 17.56 -36.67 -36.84
N ALA A 12 18.31 -37.15 -35.86
CA ALA A 12 18.01 -36.92 -34.45
C ALA A 12 19.06 -36.02 -33.79
N ILE A 13 18.70 -34.81 -33.42
CA ILE A 13 19.58 -33.87 -32.72
C ILE A 13 19.29 -33.97 -31.22
N LEU A 14 20.23 -34.61 -30.53
CA LEU A 14 20.09 -34.92 -29.12
C LEU A 14 21.09 -34.15 -28.27
N GLY A 15 20.71 -33.86 -27.04
CA GLY A 15 21.57 -33.13 -26.10
C GLY A 15 20.79 -32.45 -24.99
N SER A 16 21.52 -31.84 -24.05
CA SER A 16 20.94 -31.14 -22.89
C SER A 16 20.18 -29.84 -23.29
N THR A 17 19.52 -29.25 -22.33
CA THR A 17 18.93 -27.90 -22.48
C THR A 17 19.99 -26.86 -22.79
N ASN A 18 19.60 -25.73 -23.38
CA ASN A 18 20.52 -24.65 -23.81
C ASN A 18 21.61 -25.09 -24.81
N SER A 19 21.22 -25.88 -25.80
CA SER A 19 22.11 -26.32 -26.90
C SER A 19 21.68 -25.83 -28.29
N GLY A 20 20.69 -24.94 -28.38
CA GLY A 20 20.23 -24.29 -29.61
C GLY A 20 19.44 -25.18 -30.57
N LYS A 21 18.86 -26.31 -30.12
CA LYS A 21 18.15 -27.28 -30.99
C LYS A 21 16.93 -26.67 -31.68
N THR A 22 16.07 -25.99 -30.94
CA THR A 22 14.82 -25.40 -31.47
C THR A 22 15.10 -24.30 -32.49
N LEU A 23 16.11 -23.44 -32.26
CA LEU A 23 16.52 -22.44 -33.24
C LEU A 23 17.02 -23.09 -34.53
N TYR A 24 17.85 -24.10 -34.42
CA TYR A 24 18.32 -24.87 -35.57
C TYR A 24 17.18 -25.48 -36.38
N ALA A 25 16.15 -26.01 -35.69
CA ALA A 25 14.98 -26.57 -36.38
C ALA A 25 14.18 -25.51 -37.14
N ILE A 26 14.05 -24.30 -36.58
CA ILE A 26 13.42 -23.19 -37.26
C ILE A 26 14.21 -22.81 -38.53
N GLU A 27 15.53 -22.70 -38.43
CA GLU A 27 16.40 -22.38 -39.58
C GLU A 27 16.32 -23.45 -40.65
N GLN A 28 16.37 -24.72 -40.27
CA GLN A 28 16.19 -25.84 -41.22
C GLN A 28 14.80 -25.82 -41.86
N MET A 29 13.72 -25.58 -41.10
CA MET A 29 12.38 -25.48 -41.66
C MET A 29 12.28 -24.37 -42.71
N LEU A 30 12.84 -23.20 -42.42
CA LEU A 30 12.81 -22.03 -43.31
C LEU A 30 13.69 -22.20 -44.56
N SER A 31 14.64 -23.15 -44.55
CA SER A 31 15.44 -23.52 -45.76
C SER A 31 14.66 -24.39 -46.75
N HIS A 32 13.49 -24.94 -46.40
CA HIS A 32 12.60 -25.74 -47.21
C HIS A 32 11.39 -24.93 -47.72
N ARG A 33 10.74 -25.37 -48.80
CA ARG A 33 9.55 -24.67 -49.33
C ARG A 33 8.39 -24.64 -48.36
N ASN A 34 8.22 -25.72 -47.64
CA ASN A 34 7.20 -25.86 -46.61
C ASN A 34 7.69 -26.80 -45.52
N GLY A 35 7.08 -26.64 -44.34
CA GLY A 35 7.48 -27.44 -43.19
C GLY A 35 6.50 -27.44 -42.06
N VAL A 36 6.67 -28.40 -41.16
CA VAL A 36 5.89 -28.50 -39.93
C VAL A 36 6.81 -28.74 -38.74
N ILE A 37 6.54 -28.01 -37.61
CA ILE A 37 7.21 -28.24 -36.34
C ILE A 37 6.15 -28.60 -35.29
N GLY A 38 6.29 -29.78 -34.67
CA GLY A 38 5.53 -30.23 -33.51
C GLY A 38 6.28 -29.92 -32.22
N LEU A 39 5.63 -29.17 -31.31
CA LEU A 39 6.18 -28.69 -30.07
C LEU A 39 5.41 -29.26 -28.86
N PRO A 40 6.02 -29.44 -27.69
CA PRO A 40 5.39 -30.14 -26.57
C PRO A 40 4.32 -29.29 -25.85
N LEU A 41 4.34 -27.95 -26.00
CA LEU A 41 3.48 -27.04 -25.27
C LEU A 41 2.92 -25.94 -26.18
N ARG A 42 1.67 -25.55 -25.93
CA ARG A 42 0.97 -24.43 -26.60
C ARG A 42 1.80 -23.13 -26.57
N LEU A 43 2.38 -22.79 -25.39
CA LEU A 43 3.14 -21.56 -25.22
C LEU A 43 4.41 -21.56 -26.12
N LEU A 44 5.12 -22.66 -26.17
CA LEU A 44 6.31 -22.79 -27.03
C LEU A 44 5.93 -22.71 -28.51
N ALA A 45 4.79 -23.32 -28.88
CA ALA A 45 4.24 -23.20 -30.21
C ALA A 45 3.93 -21.75 -30.58
N ARG A 46 3.35 -21.00 -29.65
CA ARG A 46 3.08 -19.57 -29.86
C ARG A 46 4.37 -18.76 -30.01
N GLU A 47 5.35 -18.95 -29.13
CA GLU A 47 6.65 -18.27 -29.20
C GLU A 47 7.38 -18.56 -30.53
N VAL A 48 7.36 -19.82 -30.98
CA VAL A 48 7.97 -20.19 -32.26
C VAL A 48 7.18 -19.60 -33.42
N TYR A 49 5.84 -19.60 -33.34
CA TYR A 49 4.98 -18.96 -34.34
C TYR A 49 5.29 -17.47 -34.49
N ASP A 50 5.35 -16.75 -33.40
CA ASP A 50 5.64 -15.30 -33.40
C ASP A 50 7.03 -15.03 -34.03
N LYS A 51 8.06 -15.83 -33.69
CA LYS A 51 9.39 -15.74 -34.31
C LYS A 51 9.41 -16.04 -35.79
N VAL A 52 8.61 -16.99 -36.24
CA VAL A 52 8.54 -17.35 -37.66
C VAL A 52 7.72 -16.29 -38.41
N VAL A 53 6.66 -15.78 -37.84
CA VAL A 53 5.87 -14.66 -38.41
C VAL A 53 6.71 -13.38 -38.55
N GLU A 54 7.55 -13.08 -37.58
CA GLU A 54 8.50 -11.95 -37.67
C GLU A 54 9.43 -12.05 -38.87
N ARG A 55 9.83 -13.29 -39.27
CA ARG A 55 10.74 -13.53 -40.39
C ARG A 55 10.06 -13.65 -41.74
N CYS A 56 8.87 -14.24 -41.78
CA CYS A 56 8.21 -14.66 -43.03
C CYS A 56 6.87 -13.98 -43.28
N GLY A 57 6.34 -13.23 -42.32
CA GLY A 57 5.01 -12.62 -42.35
C GLY A 57 3.89 -13.60 -42.00
N PRO A 58 2.72 -13.09 -41.53
CA PRO A 58 1.59 -13.91 -41.07
C PRO A 58 0.82 -14.65 -42.17
N SER A 59 0.97 -14.28 -43.43
CA SER A 59 0.18 -14.81 -44.56
C SER A 59 0.49 -16.25 -44.95
N ILE A 60 1.65 -16.78 -44.51
CA ILE A 60 2.13 -18.12 -44.88
C ILE A 60 2.44 -19.02 -43.69
N VAL A 61 2.23 -18.55 -42.47
CA VAL A 61 2.51 -19.28 -41.22
C VAL A 61 1.21 -19.62 -40.50
N ALA A 62 1.01 -20.90 -40.24
CA ALA A 62 -0.12 -21.38 -39.45
C ALA A 62 0.30 -21.71 -38.00
N LEU A 63 -0.59 -21.42 -37.04
CA LEU A 63 -0.53 -21.91 -35.68
C LEU A 63 -1.69 -22.90 -35.44
N VAL A 64 -1.37 -24.13 -35.03
CA VAL A 64 -2.41 -25.12 -34.71
C VAL A 64 -2.12 -25.76 -33.36
N THR A 65 -2.97 -25.45 -32.40
CA THR A 65 -2.95 -26.06 -31.06
C THR A 65 -4.36 -26.59 -30.74
N GLY A 66 -4.53 -27.28 -29.63
CA GLY A 66 -5.85 -27.72 -29.17
C GLY A 66 -6.84 -26.58 -28.85
N GLU A 67 -6.34 -25.40 -28.60
CA GLU A 67 -7.12 -24.27 -28.11
C GLU A 67 -7.04 -23.01 -29.00
N GLU A 68 -6.10 -23.00 -29.97
CA GLU A 68 -5.89 -21.91 -30.91
C GLU A 68 -5.57 -22.42 -32.32
N ARG A 69 -6.25 -21.88 -33.31
CA ARG A 69 -6.08 -22.26 -34.73
C ARG A 69 -6.06 -21.00 -35.60
N ILE A 70 -4.89 -20.70 -36.14
CA ILE A 70 -4.67 -19.64 -37.12
C ILE A 70 -4.14 -20.30 -38.38
N VAL A 71 -4.91 -20.35 -39.44
CA VAL A 71 -4.54 -21.03 -40.70
C VAL A 71 -4.85 -20.09 -41.86
N PRO A 72 -3.81 -19.44 -42.44
CA PRO A 72 -3.94 -18.62 -43.63
C PRO A 72 -4.26 -19.48 -44.87
N ASN A 73 -4.86 -18.85 -45.87
CA ASN A 73 -5.23 -19.55 -47.12
C ASN A 73 -4.03 -20.14 -47.89
N ARG A 74 -2.82 -19.56 -47.72
CA ARG A 74 -1.58 -19.99 -48.35
C ARG A 74 -0.55 -20.40 -47.31
N THR A 75 -0.84 -21.45 -46.53
CA THR A 75 0.07 -21.91 -45.49
C THR A 75 1.23 -22.67 -46.06
N ALA A 76 2.46 -22.23 -45.80
CA ALA A 76 3.70 -22.92 -46.08
C ALA A 76 4.28 -23.56 -44.80
N TYR A 77 4.26 -22.87 -43.69
CA TYR A 77 4.87 -23.30 -42.43
C TYR A 77 3.82 -23.52 -41.34
N TRP A 78 3.86 -24.71 -40.74
CA TRP A 78 2.92 -25.13 -39.72
C TRP A 78 3.62 -25.21 -38.37
N ILE A 79 3.24 -24.40 -37.46
CA ILE A 79 3.71 -24.46 -36.09
C ILE A 79 2.58 -25.03 -35.22
N CYS A 80 2.85 -26.18 -34.61
CA CYS A 80 1.80 -26.98 -33.97
C CYS A 80 2.22 -27.46 -32.60
N THR A 81 1.24 -27.72 -31.71
CA THR A 81 1.50 -28.69 -30.64
C THR A 81 1.59 -30.11 -31.26
N THR A 82 2.40 -30.98 -30.69
CA THR A 82 2.60 -32.35 -31.22
C THR A 82 1.29 -33.14 -31.37
N GLU A 83 0.33 -32.90 -30.48
CA GLU A 83 -1.02 -33.48 -30.51
C GLU A 83 -1.85 -32.97 -31.69
N ALA A 84 -1.80 -31.64 -31.93
CA ALA A 84 -2.59 -30.98 -32.96
C ALA A 84 -1.89 -30.94 -34.32
N MET A 85 -0.73 -31.58 -34.43
CA MET A 85 0.07 -31.63 -35.66
C MET A 85 -0.70 -32.31 -36.80
N PRO A 86 -0.94 -31.64 -37.94
CA PRO A 86 -1.69 -32.23 -39.04
C PRO A 86 -0.93 -33.38 -39.67
N ILE A 87 -1.63 -34.46 -39.94
CA ILE A 87 -1.09 -35.67 -40.54
C ILE A 87 -1.37 -35.66 -42.05
N GLY A 88 -0.40 -36.06 -42.87
CA GLY A 88 -0.62 -36.28 -44.28
C GLY A 88 -0.63 -35.05 -45.20
N ILE A 89 -0.17 -33.91 -44.75
CA ILE A 89 -0.08 -32.70 -45.58
C ILE A 89 1.12 -32.67 -46.53
N GLY A 90 2.00 -33.71 -46.49
CA GLY A 90 3.08 -33.88 -47.46
C GLY A 90 4.12 -32.77 -47.47
N THR A 91 4.53 -32.25 -46.27
CA THR A 91 5.54 -31.21 -46.15
C THR A 91 6.95 -31.71 -46.50
N ASP A 92 7.79 -30.83 -47.05
CA ASP A 92 9.20 -31.12 -47.36
C ASP A 92 10.00 -31.39 -46.07
N PHE A 93 9.73 -30.59 -45.03
CA PHE A 93 10.40 -30.69 -43.72
C PHE A 93 9.42 -30.99 -42.60
N LEU A 94 9.82 -31.87 -41.69
CA LEU A 94 9.06 -32.17 -40.47
C LEU A 94 10.01 -32.19 -39.28
N ALA A 95 9.64 -31.50 -38.20
CA ALA A 95 10.39 -31.55 -36.95
C ALA A 95 9.47 -31.85 -35.75
N VAL A 96 9.99 -32.59 -34.76
CA VAL A 96 9.34 -32.81 -33.47
C VAL A 96 10.32 -32.49 -32.35
N ASP A 97 9.95 -31.57 -31.47
CA ASP A 97 10.77 -31.17 -30.32
C ASP A 97 10.42 -31.98 -29.06
N GLU A 98 11.38 -32.09 -28.13
CA GLU A 98 11.29 -32.81 -26.85
C GLU A 98 10.86 -34.28 -27.03
N ILE A 99 11.43 -34.97 -28.05
CA ILE A 99 11.03 -36.35 -28.44
C ILE A 99 11.20 -37.39 -27.30
N GLN A 100 11.99 -37.12 -26.25
CA GLN A 100 12.07 -38.00 -25.07
C GLN A 100 10.73 -38.10 -24.31
N LEU A 101 9.76 -37.22 -24.58
CA LEU A 101 8.41 -37.35 -24.07
C LEU A 101 7.68 -38.61 -24.56
N CYS A 102 8.22 -39.35 -25.53
CA CYS A 102 7.75 -40.69 -25.83
C CYS A 102 7.70 -41.61 -24.59
N GLY A 103 8.50 -41.37 -23.57
CA GLY A 103 8.49 -42.09 -22.30
C GLY A 103 7.44 -41.59 -21.28
N ASP A 104 6.73 -40.50 -21.54
CA ASP A 104 5.73 -39.93 -20.68
C ASP A 104 4.51 -40.85 -20.56
N LYS A 105 3.96 -41.05 -19.35
CA LYS A 105 2.89 -42.00 -19.10
C LYS A 105 1.54 -41.59 -19.72
N GLU A 106 1.28 -40.35 -19.84
CA GLU A 106 -0.02 -39.78 -20.29
C GLU A 106 0.03 -39.43 -21.78
N ARG A 107 1.04 -38.66 -22.21
CA ARG A 107 1.15 -38.08 -23.54
C ARG A 107 2.12 -38.87 -24.45
N GLY A 108 2.91 -39.78 -23.90
CA GLY A 108 4.03 -40.41 -24.61
C GLY A 108 3.60 -41.17 -25.85
N HIS A 109 2.41 -41.76 -25.88
CA HIS A 109 1.89 -42.49 -27.04
C HIS A 109 1.73 -41.60 -28.27
N ILE A 110 1.42 -40.31 -28.11
CA ILE A 110 1.30 -39.36 -29.24
C ILE A 110 2.69 -39.05 -29.82
N PHE A 111 3.66 -38.75 -28.94
CA PHE A 111 5.05 -38.54 -29.39
C PHE A 111 5.64 -39.78 -30.05
N THR A 112 5.33 -40.97 -29.54
CA THR A 112 5.76 -42.24 -30.12
C THR A 112 5.13 -42.48 -31.49
N ASP A 113 3.84 -42.16 -31.67
CA ASP A 113 3.20 -42.22 -32.98
C ASP A 113 3.89 -41.28 -33.96
N ARG A 114 4.22 -40.04 -33.58
CA ARG A 114 4.97 -39.12 -34.44
C ARG A 114 6.38 -39.63 -34.73
N LEU A 115 7.07 -40.22 -33.74
CA LEU A 115 8.39 -40.80 -33.91
C LEU A 115 8.38 -41.94 -34.95
N LEU A 116 7.37 -42.82 -34.91
CA LEU A 116 7.27 -44.00 -35.77
C LEU A 116 6.69 -43.66 -37.16
N ASN A 117 5.66 -42.82 -37.23
CA ASN A 117 4.82 -42.68 -38.42
C ASN A 117 4.97 -41.32 -39.14
N ALA A 118 5.40 -40.22 -38.48
CA ALA A 118 5.48 -38.91 -39.13
C ALA A 118 6.82 -38.71 -39.86
N ARG A 119 6.76 -38.34 -41.15
CA ARG A 119 7.93 -38.10 -41.99
C ARG A 119 7.72 -36.91 -42.89
N GLY A 120 8.77 -36.10 -43.05
CA GLY A 120 8.88 -35.14 -44.15
C GLY A 120 9.34 -35.79 -45.43
N THR A 121 8.92 -35.27 -46.59
CA THR A 121 9.28 -35.81 -47.89
C THR A 121 10.78 -35.69 -48.21
N LYS A 122 11.44 -34.61 -47.66
CA LYS A 122 12.89 -34.41 -47.86
C LYS A 122 13.69 -34.62 -46.58
N ALA A 123 13.21 -34.08 -45.44
CA ALA A 123 13.92 -34.16 -44.18
C ALA A 123 12.98 -34.32 -42.99
N THR A 124 13.36 -35.16 -42.04
CA THR A 124 12.70 -35.31 -40.75
C THR A 124 13.71 -35.09 -39.63
N LEU A 125 13.35 -34.24 -38.67
CA LEU A 125 14.20 -33.83 -37.55
C LEU A 125 13.54 -34.17 -36.22
N PHE A 126 14.15 -35.02 -35.41
CA PHE A 126 13.74 -35.25 -34.03
C PHE A 126 14.71 -34.57 -33.07
N MET A 127 14.20 -33.78 -32.16
CA MET A 127 15.00 -33.04 -31.18
C MET A 127 14.69 -33.51 -29.77
N GLY A 128 15.70 -33.60 -28.91
CA GLY A 128 15.43 -33.96 -27.50
C GLY A 128 16.69 -34.23 -26.70
N SER A 129 16.48 -34.93 -25.58
CA SER A 129 17.54 -35.36 -24.66
C SER A 129 18.28 -36.60 -25.19
N ASP A 130 19.56 -36.73 -24.83
CA ASP A 130 20.37 -37.94 -25.14
C ASP A 130 19.82 -39.24 -24.54
N THR A 131 18.89 -39.14 -23.60
CA THR A 131 18.27 -40.32 -22.93
C THR A 131 17.54 -41.24 -23.88
N ILE A 132 17.02 -40.76 -25.03
CA ILE A 132 16.27 -41.55 -26.00
C ILE A 132 17.14 -42.09 -27.15
N LYS A 133 18.43 -41.73 -27.18
CA LYS A 133 19.36 -42.04 -28.25
C LYS A 133 19.39 -43.53 -28.64
N ALA A 134 19.54 -44.42 -27.64
CA ALA A 134 19.61 -45.87 -27.88
C ALA A 134 18.30 -46.40 -28.45
N THR A 135 17.17 -45.93 -27.97
CA THR A 135 15.83 -46.38 -28.38
C THR A 135 15.47 -45.87 -29.77
N ILE A 136 15.80 -44.62 -30.13
CA ILE A 136 15.61 -44.11 -31.50
C ILE A 136 16.43 -44.94 -32.48
N LYS A 137 17.72 -45.24 -32.15
CA LYS A 137 18.60 -46.03 -33.01
C LYS A 137 18.08 -47.45 -33.22
N SER A 138 17.38 -48.03 -32.25
CA SER A 138 16.81 -49.40 -32.40
C SER A 138 15.48 -49.43 -33.16
N LEU A 139 14.70 -48.32 -33.13
CA LEU A 139 13.37 -48.24 -33.72
C LEU A 139 13.37 -47.71 -35.16
N ILE A 140 14.34 -46.83 -35.48
CA ILE A 140 14.43 -46.18 -36.80
C ILE A 140 15.71 -46.60 -37.49
N GLN A 141 15.56 -47.28 -38.64
CA GLN A 141 16.69 -47.65 -39.48
C GLN A 141 17.28 -46.38 -40.13
N ASN A 142 18.61 -46.34 -40.26
CA ASN A 142 19.37 -45.29 -40.96
C ASN A 142 19.20 -43.91 -40.40
N VAL A 143 18.89 -43.77 -39.09
CA VAL A 143 18.80 -42.44 -38.40
C VAL A 143 20.21 -41.88 -38.22
N ILE A 144 20.39 -40.62 -38.62
CA ILE A 144 21.59 -39.81 -38.37
C ILE A 144 21.46 -39.21 -36.99
N ILE A 145 22.42 -39.47 -36.09
CA ILE A 145 22.38 -38.93 -34.74
C ILE A 145 23.46 -37.87 -34.56
N GLU A 146 23.03 -36.63 -34.28
CA GLU A 146 23.90 -35.53 -33.93
C GLU A 146 23.77 -35.22 -32.43
N ASN A 147 24.91 -35.17 -31.74
CA ASN A 147 24.93 -34.76 -30.34
C ASN A 147 25.33 -33.29 -30.21
N ARG A 148 24.55 -32.52 -29.45
CA ARG A 148 24.85 -31.14 -29.13
C ARG A 148 25.04 -30.96 -27.63
N SER A 149 26.24 -30.57 -27.24
CA SER A 149 26.58 -30.23 -25.87
C SER A 149 25.95 -28.92 -25.45
N ARG A 150 25.77 -28.75 -24.17
CA ARG A 150 25.31 -27.47 -23.55
C ARG A 150 26.32 -26.36 -23.82
N LEU A 151 25.84 -25.17 -24.15
CA LEU A 151 26.67 -24.00 -24.47
C LEU A 151 27.30 -23.34 -23.23
N SER A 152 26.76 -23.57 -22.02
CA SER A 152 27.20 -22.98 -20.77
C SER A 152 27.38 -24.01 -19.66
N LYS A 153 28.23 -23.76 -18.68
CA LYS A 153 28.42 -24.62 -17.51
C LYS A 153 27.28 -24.46 -16.50
N LEU A 154 26.86 -25.59 -15.90
CA LEU A 154 25.89 -25.62 -14.81
C LEU A 154 26.61 -26.11 -13.56
N THR A 155 26.44 -25.39 -12.42
CA THR A 155 27.17 -25.70 -11.18
C THR A 155 26.23 -25.69 -9.96
N TYR A 156 26.36 -26.67 -9.10
CA TYR A 156 25.62 -26.78 -7.85
C TYR A 156 26.20 -25.85 -6.78
N THR A 157 25.36 -25.13 -6.01
CA THR A 157 25.79 -24.17 -4.99
C THR A 157 25.29 -24.49 -3.59
N GLY A 158 24.73 -25.69 -3.37
CA GLY A 158 24.20 -26.11 -2.07
C GLY A 158 22.92 -25.39 -1.64
N TYR A 159 22.70 -25.37 -0.32
CA TYR A 159 21.54 -24.73 0.29
C TYR A 159 21.73 -23.22 0.49
N LYS A 160 20.70 -22.45 0.18
CA LYS A 160 20.62 -21.01 0.48
C LYS A 160 19.23 -20.63 1.00
N LYS A 161 19.17 -19.86 2.08
CA LYS A 161 17.90 -19.29 2.57
C LYS A 161 17.27 -18.40 1.50
N VAL A 162 15.94 -18.40 1.37
CA VAL A 162 15.19 -17.56 0.41
C VAL A 162 15.62 -16.07 0.48
N SER A 163 15.87 -15.54 1.66
CA SER A 163 16.34 -14.16 1.85
C SER A 163 17.75 -13.86 1.33
N ARG A 164 18.57 -14.88 1.04
CA ARG A 164 19.95 -14.76 0.57
C ARG A 164 20.14 -15.16 -0.90
N LEU A 165 19.06 -15.47 -1.59
CA LEU A 165 19.10 -15.77 -3.02
C LEU A 165 19.54 -14.52 -3.80
N VAL A 166 20.25 -14.76 -4.89
CA VAL A 166 20.74 -13.70 -5.78
C VAL A 166 19.60 -13.21 -6.69
N PRO A 167 19.63 -11.96 -7.18
CA PRO A 167 18.72 -11.51 -8.22
C PRO A 167 18.78 -12.43 -9.45
N ARG A 168 17.71 -12.43 -10.26
CA ARG A 168 17.53 -13.32 -11.41
C ARG A 168 17.53 -14.80 -11.02
N THR A 169 16.89 -15.12 -9.87
CA THR A 169 16.68 -16.49 -9.41
C THR A 169 15.26 -16.95 -9.68
N ALA A 170 15.16 -18.21 -10.19
CA ALA A 170 13.91 -18.95 -10.24
C ALA A 170 13.80 -19.89 -9.04
N CYS A 171 12.78 -19.73 -8.22
CA CYS A 171 12.45 -20.61 -7.10
C CYS A 171 11.37 -21.62 -7.55
N ILE A 172 11.58 -22.90 -7.28
CA ILE A 172 10.71 -23.96 -7.76
C ILE A 172 9.96 -24.62 -6.62
N GLY A 173 8.63 -24.58 -6.68
CA GLY A 173 7.72 -25.33 -5.82
C GLY A 173 6.87 -26.29 -6.67
N PHE A 174 6.35 -27.36 -6.08
CA PHE A 174 5.59 -28.39 -6.81
C PHE A 174 4.12 -28.45 -6.41
N SER A 175 3.69 -27.56 -5.50
CA SER A 175 2.28 -27.30 -5.21
C SER A 175 1.99 -25.82 -5.31
N ILE A 176 0.72 -25.47 -5.46
CA ILE A 176 0.25 -24.07 -5.48
C ILE A 176 0.58 -23.39 -4.14
N GLU A 177 0.43 -24.11 -3.05
CA GLU A 177 0.71 -23.66 -1.69
C GLU A 177 2.21 -23.36 -1.50
N GLU A 178 3.10 -24.22 -1.95
CA GLU A 178 4.55 -24.00 -1.91
C GLU A 178 4.95 -22.78 -2.73
N VAL A 179 4.42 -22.65 -3.97
CA VAL A 179 4.68 -21.50 -4.83
C VAL A 179 4.23 -20.20 -4.16
N TYR A 180 3.03 -20.17 -3.60
CA TYR A 180 2.52 -18.97 -2.91
C TYR A 180 3.28 -18.65 -1.62
N MET A 181 3.67 -19.67 -0.85
CA MET A 181 4.48 -19.49 0.35
C MET A 181 5.85 -18.87 0.02
N ILE A 182 6.55 -19.41 -0.98
CA ILE A 182 7.85 -18.90 -1.40
C ILE A 182 7.71 -17.47 -1.98
N ALA A 183 6.69 -17.22 -2.81
CA ALA A 183 6.42 -15.89 -3.36
C ALA A 183 6.12 -14.85 -2.28
N GLU A 184 5.35 -15.21 -1.27
CA GLU A 184 5.06 -14.34 -0.13
C GLU A 184 6.32 -14.07 0.73
N GLN A 185 7.17 -15.06 0.97
CA GLN A 185 8.45 -14.88 1.65
C GLN A 185 9.40 -13.95 0.88
N ILE A 186 9.42 -14.05 -0.45
CA ILE A 186 10.21 -13.16 -1.30
C ILE A 186 9.61 -11.74 -1.28
N ARG A 187 8.30 -11.62 -1.39
CA ARG A 187 7.62 -10.34 -1.33
C ARG A 187 7.95 -9.56 -0.05
N GLN A 188 7.86 -10.23 1.10
CA GLN A 188 8.13 -9.63 2.41
C GLN A 188 9.55 -9.07 2.57
N ARG A 189 10.54 -9.57 1.80
CA ARG A 189 11.95 -9.23 2.01
C ARG A 189 12.66 -8.63 0.80
N ARG A 190 12.10 -8.81 -0.40
CA ARG A 190 12.78 -8.53 -1.67
C ARG A 190 11.89 -7.79 -2.68
N GLY A 191 10.71 -7.31 -2.29
CA GLY A 191 9.82 -6.50 -3.13
C GLY A 191 8.83 -7.30 -3.96
N GLY A 192 9.05 -8.57 -4.18
CA GLY A 192 8.09 -9.41 -4.88
C GLY A 192 8.71 -10.42 -5.81
N ALA A 193 7.84 -11.27 -6.34
CA ALA A 193 8.19 -12.28 -7.31
C ALA A 193 7.06 -12.45 -8.34
N ALA A 194 7.43 -12.66 -9.59
CA ALA A 194 6.52 -13.15 -10.62
C ALA A 194 6.17 -14.62 -10.34
N VAL A 195 4.91 -15.00 -10.57
CA VAL A 195 4.44 -16.36 -10.31
C VAL A 195 4.07 -17.04 -11.62
N VAL A 196 4.71 -18.20 -11.91
CA VAL A 196 4.48 -18.97 -13.13
C VAL A 196 4.12 -20.41 -12.79
N MET A 197 2.91 -20.82 -13.17
CA MET A 197 2.39 -22.16 -12.93
C MET A 197 1.83 -22.75 -14.24
N GLY A 198 1.79 -24.07 -14.34
CA GLY A 198 1.25 -24.78 -15.51
C GLY A 198 -0.24 -24.48 -15.76
N ALA A 199 -1.00 -24.17 -14.72
CA ALA A 199 -2.42 -23.84 -14.79
C ALA A 199 -2.71 -22.44 -15.36
N LEU A 200 -1.70 -21.56 -15.48
CA LEU A 200 -1.88 -20.20 -16.02
C LEU A 200 -2.10 -20.22 -17.52
N SER A 201 -2.96 -19.31 -18.00
CA SER A 201 -3.09 -19.05 -19.44
C SER A 201 -1.78 -18.49 -20.02
N PRO A 202 -1.54 -18.62 -21.34
CA PRO A 202 -0.38 -18.01 -21.97
C PRO A 202 -0.30 -16.50 -21.72
N ARG A 203 -1.42 -15.80 -21.79
CA ARG A 203 -1.50 -14.34 -21.55
C ARG A 203 -1.09 -13.96 -20.13
N THR A 204 -1.66 -14.62 -19.11
CA THR A 204 -1.25 -14.38 -17.71
C THR A 204 0.21 -14.72 -17.48
N ARG A 205 0.69 -15.82 -18.08
CA ARG A 205 2.08 -16.26 -17.94
C ARG A 205 3.05 -15.27 -18.56
N ASN A 206 2.78 -14.79 -19.78
CA ASN A 206 3.59 -13.77 -20.44
C ASN A 206 3.61 -12.48 -19.60
N ALA A 207 2.47 -12.00 -19.13
CA ALA A 207 2.39 -10.83 -18.26
C ALA A 207 3.18 -10.98 -16.94
N GLN A 208 3.27 -12.19 -16.37
CA GLN A 208 4.13 -12.46 -15.21
C GLN A 208 5.62 -12.51 -15.60
N VAL A 209 5.93 -13.04 -16.77
CA VAL A 209 7.28 -13.07 -17.32
C VAL A 209 7.76 -11.65 -17.62
N ASP A 210 6.92 -10.80 -18.20
CA ASP A 210 7.23 -9.40 -18.49
C ASP A 210 7.61 -8.62 -17.22
N LEU A 211 6.93 -8.84 -16.09
CA LEU A 211 7.33 -8.27 -14.80
C LEU A 211 8.76 -8.65 -14.40
N TYR A 212 9.16 -9.87 -14.70
CA TYR A 212 10.51 -10.35 -14.40
C TYR A 212 11.54 -9.84 -15.41
N GLU A 213 11.24 -9.87 -16.71
CA GLU A 213 12.17 -9.43 -17.76
C GLU A 213 12.39 -7.92 -17.73
N ASN A 214 11.35 -7.13 -17.49
CA ASN A 214 11.41 -5.68 -17.33
C ASN A 214 12.13 -5.24 -16.03
N GLY A 215 12.44 -6.20 -15.14
CA GLY A 215 13.12 -5.93 -13.88
C GLY A 215 12.23 -5.32 -12.81
N ASP A 216 10.90 -5.39 -12.95
CA ASP A 216 9.95 -4.97 -11.91
C ASP A 216 10.07 -5.88 -10.69
N VAL A 217 10.44 -7.15 -10.91
CA VAL A 217 10.80 -8.10 -9.87
C VAL A 217 12.08 -8.85 -10.24
N ASP A 218 12.91 -9.18 -9.24
CA ASP A 218 14.17 -9.91 -9.42
C ASP A 218 14.02 -11.42 -9.36
N PHE A 219 12.86 -11.91 -8.94
CA PHE A 219 12.61 -13.31 -8.66
C PHE A 219 11.40 -13.81 -9.43
N ILE A 220 11.47 -15.07 -9.84
CA ILE A 220 10.34 -15.80 -10.37
C ILE A 220 10.11 -17.05 -9.52
N VAL A 221 8.87 -17.29 -9.11
CA VAL A 221 8.50 -18.52 -8.42
C VAL A 221 7.64 -19.35 -9.36
N ALA A 222 8.06 -20.58 -9.62
CA ALA A 222 7.40 -21.38 -10.64
C ALA A 222 7.25 -22.84 -10.21
N THR A 223 6.34 -23.54 -10.90
CA THR A 223 6.30 -25.01 -10.88
C THR A 223 7.31 -25.57 -11.90
N ASP A 224 7.33 -26.90 -12.08
CA ASP A 224 8.09 -27.59 -13.14
C ASP A 224 7.76 -27.09 -14.56
N ALA A 225 6.67 -26.34 -14.73
CA ALA A 225 6.32 -25.66 -15.99
C ALA A 225 7.45 -24.75 -16.52
N ILE A 226 8.34 -24.25 -15.66
CA ILE A 226 9.52 -23.47 -16.07
C ILE A 226 10.51 -24.34 -16.87
N GLY A 227 10.55 -25.65 -16.61
CA GLY A 227 11.43 -26.60 -17.28
C GLY A 227 11.16 -26.74 -18.78
N MET A 228 9.96 -26.34 -19.24
CA MET A 228 9.56 -26.43 -20.65
C MET A 228 8.97 -25.09 -21.13
N GLY A 229 9.39 -24.64 -22.31
CA GLY A 229 8.70 -23.58 -23.05
C GLY A 229 8.87 -22.14 -22.60
N LEU A 230 9.75 -21.81 -21.65
CA LEU A 230 10.06 -20.46 -21.26
C LEU A 230 11.53 -20.12 -21.53
N ASN A 231 11.76 -19.06 -22.28
CA ASN A 231 13.08 -18.55 -22.59
C ASN A 231 13.41 -17.35 -21.70
N LEU A 232 13.73 -17.62 -20.44
CA LEU A 232 13.98 -16.62 -19.41
C LEU A 232 15.47 -16.42 -19.15
N ASP A 233 15.86 -15.21 -18.77
CA ASP A 233 17.21 -14.92 -18.30
C ASP A 233 17.33 -15.25 -16.80
N ILE A 234 17.67 -16.50 -16.51
CA ILE A 234 17.79 -17.03 -15.14
C ILE A 234 19.24 -17.34 -14.85
N ASN A 235 19.80 -16.74 -13.79
CA ASN A 235 21.16 -17.02 -13.34
C ASN A 235 21.24 -18.20 -12.37
N HIS A 236 20.18 -18.37 -11.56
CA HIS A 236 20.13 -19.39 -10.52
C HIS A 236 18.77 -20.05 -10.44
N VAL A 237 18.75 -21.36 -10.29
CA VAL A 237 17.54 -22.14 -10.00
C VAL A 237 17.63 -22.69 -8.58
N ALA A 238 16.64 -22.38 -7.74
CA ALA A 238 16.56 -22.81 -6.35
C ALA A 238 15.33 -23.71 -6.13
N PHE A 239 15.54 -24.98 -5.78
CA PHE A 239 14.46 -25.92 -5.49
C PHE A 239 13.93 -25.70 -4.07
N GLY A 240 12.66 -25.34 -3.92
CA GLY A 240 11.96 -25.23 -2.64
C GLY A 240 11.51 -26.58 -2.08
N SER A 241 11.33 -27.56 -2.98
CA SER A 241 11.02 -28.96 -2.66
C SER A 241 11.69 -29.88 -3.68
N LEU A 242 11.98 -31.12 -3.31
CA LEU A 242 12.51 -32.16 -4.19
C LEU A 242 11.50 -33.28 -4.44
N SER A 243 10.26 -33.11 -4.01
CA SER A 243 9.16 -34.06 -4.21
C SER A 243 7.98 -33.41 -4.91
N LYS A 244 7.28 -34.19 -5.73
CA LYS A 244 6.05 -33.76 -6.41
C LYS A 244 4.96 -34.82 -6.36
N PHE A 245 3.71 -34.37 -6.47
CA PHE A 245 2.59 -35.25 -6.74
C PHE A 245 2.49 -35.51 -8.25
N ASP A 246 2.50 -36.79 -8.66
CA ASP A 246 2.52 -37.21 -10.08
C ASP A 246 1.12 -37.57 -10.64
N GLY A 247 0.05 -37.15 -9.96
CA GLY A 247 -1.32 -37.56 -10.28
C GLY A 247 -1.81 -38.75 -9.47
N HIS A 248 -0.90 -39.59 -8.93
CA HIS A 248 -1.21 -40.80 -8.18
C HIS A 248 -0.58 -40.81 -6.79
N CYS A 249 0.69 -40.44 -6.69
CA CYS A 249 1.41 -40.44 -5.42
C CYS A 249 2.46 -39.33 -5.32
N HIS A 250 2.84 -39.00 -4.10
CA HIS A 250 4.00 -38.15 -3.86
C HIS A 250 5.29 -38.95 -4.10
N ARG A 251 6.16 -38.40 -4.94
CA ARG A 251 7.46 -39.02 -5.25
C ARG A 251 8.59 -38.00 -5.34
N VAL A 252 9.78 -38.43 -5.12
CA VAL A 252 10.99 -37.65 -5.32
C VAL A 252 11.21 -37.41 -6.81
N LEU A 253 11.73 -36.23 -7.15
CA LEU A 253 12.08 -35.86 -8.51
C LEU A 253 13.19 -36.78 -9.08
N THR A 254 13.04 -37.19 -10.31
CA THR A 254 14.07 -37.94 -11.02
C THR A 254 15.23 -37.02 -11.38
N PRO A 255 16.46 -37.53 -11.52
CA PRO A 255 17.60 -36.75 -11.99
C PRO A 255 17.38 -36.05 -13.34
N ILE A 256 16.52 -36.60 -14.21
CA ILE A 256 16.15 -36.00 -15.49
C ILE A 256 15.30 -34.75 -15.27
N GLU A 257 14.28 -34.84 -14.40
CA GLU A 257 13.43 -33.71 -14.07
C GLU A 257 14.24 -32.59 -13.41
N LEU A 258 15.09 -32.94 -12.43
CA LEU A 258 16.00 -31.95 -11.79
C LEU A 258 16.93 -31.33 -12.84
N GLY A 259 17.50 -32.13 -13.77
CA GLY A 259 18.36 -31.64 -14.82
C GLY A 259 17.65 -30.75 -15.84
N GLN A 260 16.41 -31.06 -16.18
CA GLN A 260 15.60 -30.25 -17.08
C GLN A 260 15.25 -28.90 -16.52
N ILE A 261 14.88 -28.85 -15.22
CA ILE A 261 14.54 -27.61 -14.50
C ILE A 261 15.81 -26.80 -14.23
N SER A 262 16.86 -27.40 -13.62
CA SER A 262 18.11 -26.69 -13.33
C SER A 262 18.81 -26.22 -14.60
N GLY A 263 18.61 -26.95 -15.72
CA GLY A 263 19.12 -26.59 -17.03
C GLY A 263 18.59 -25.28 -17.61
N ARG A 264 17.58 -24.65 -16.99
CA ARG A 264 17.10 -23.30 -17.32
C ARG A 264 18.01 -22.20 -16.76
N ALA A 265 18.84 -22.52 -15.77
CA ALA A 265 19.84 -21.56 -15.29
C ALA A 265 20.97 -21.42 -16.32
N GLY A 266 21.33 -20.16 -16.63
CA GLY A 266 22.35 -19.81 -17.63
C GLY A 266 21.78 -19.83 -19.05
N ARG A 267 21.96 -18.72 -19.75
CA ARG A 267 21.49 -18.51 -21.11
C ARG A 267 22.66 -18.39 -22.07
N PHE A 268 22.56 -19.08 -23.21
CA PHE A 268 23.59 -19.06 -24.25
C PHE A 268 24.97 -19.45 -23.66
N LYS A 269 25.94 -18.51 -23.60
CA LYS A 269 27.30 -18.71 -23.06
C LYS A 269 27.41 -18.35 -21.56
N HIS A 270 26.38 -17.78 -20.95
CA HIS A 270 26.40 -17.42 -19.53
C HIS A 270 26.20 -18.67 -18.66
N ASN A 271 27.11 -18.86 -17.70
CA ASN A 271 27.05 -20.01 -16.78
C ASN A 271 25.87 -19.89 -15.84
N GLY A 272 25.23 -21.02 -15.58
CA GLY A 272 24.12 -21.12 -14.64
C GLY A 272 24.49 -21.81 -13.33
N THR A 273 23.77 -21.51 -12.29
CA THR A 273 23.90 -22.19 -10.99
C THR A 273 22.57 -22.77 -10.55
N PHE A 274 22.60 -23.83 -9.74
CA PHE A 274 21.41 -24.38 -9.11
C PHE A 274 21.69 -24.79 -7.67
N GLY A 275 20.64 -24.88 -6.87
CA GLY A 275 20.74 -25.23 -5.46
C GLY A 275 19.38 -25.51 -4.85
N VAL A 276 19.33 -25.60 -3.53
CA VAL A 276 18.09 -25.84 -2.79
C VAL A 276 17.82 -24.67 -1.83
N THR A 277 16.56 -24.46 -1.50
CA THR A 277 16.10 -23.38 -0.63
C THR A 277 14.87 -23.81 0.18
N ALA A 278 14.32 -22.92 0.98
CA ALA A 278 13.19 -23.18 1.87
C ALA A 278 13.48 -24.37 2.81
N ASP A 279 12.55 -25.29 2.93
CA ASP A 279 12.68 -26.47 3.79
C ASP A 279 13.19 -27.73 3.05
N SER A 280 13.78 -27.53 1.87
CA SER A 280 14.28 -28.62 1.04
C SER A 280 15.59 -29.21 1.58
N TYR A 281 15.73 -30.53 1.43
CA TYR A 281 16.99 -31.23 1.72
C TYR A 281 18.01 -30.99 0.60
N GLU A 282 19.30 -31.22 0.89
CA GLU A 282 20.34 -31.13 -0.14
C GLU A 282 20.21 -32.25 -1.17
N ILE A 283 20.58 -31.96 -2.42
CA ILE A 283 20.59 -32.96 -3.50
C ILE A 283 21.79 -33.88 -3.27
N PRO A 284 21.60 -35.21 -3.33
CA PRO A 284 22.70 -36.18 -3.20
C PRO A 284 23.84 -35.91 -4.19
N PRO A 285 25.11 -36.01 -3.77
CA PRO A 285 26.27 -35.66 -4.60
C PRO A 285 26.38 -36.45 -5.93
N ASP A 286 25.92 -37.69 -5.97
CA ASP A 286 25.90 -38.52 -7.20
C ASP A 286 24.86 -38.00 -8.21
N ILE A 287 23.72 -37.49 -7.74
CA ILE A 287 22.72 -36.85 -8.58
C ILE A 287 23.24 -35.51 -9.09
N VAL A 288 23.89 -34.71 -8.23
CA VAL A 288 24.53 -33.45 -8.63
C VAL A 288 25.52 -33.68 -9.78
N LYS A 289 26.43 -34.63 -9.62
CA LYS A 289 27.40 -34.96 -10.69
C LYS A 289 26.72 -35.32 -12.01
N ARG A 290 25.60 -36.06 -11.98
CA ARG A 290 24.84 -36.40 -13.18
C ARG A 290 24.19 -35.19 -13.83
N ILE A 291 23.64 -34.28 -13.03
CA ILE A 291 23.03 -33.05 -13.54
C ILE A 291 24.10 -32.17 -14.19
N GLU A 292 25.24 -31.96 -13.53
CA GLU A 292 26.34 -31.14 -14.03
C GLU A 292 26.96 -31.73 -15.32
N ALA A 293 27.09 -33.06 -15.40
CA ALA A 293 27.57 -33.75 -16.56
C ALA A 293 26.52 -33.96 -17.67
N GLY A 294 25.23 -33.67 -17.41
CA GLY A 294 24.11 -33.92 -18.32
C GLY A 294 23.92 -35.41 -18.66
N SER A 295 24.37 -36.30 -17.75
CA SER A 295 24.37 -37.76 -17.98
C SER A 295 23.22 -38.43 -17.22
N TYR A 296 22.22 -38.90 -17.94
CA TYR A 296 21.01 -39.50 -17.36
C TYR A 296 20.83 -40.94 -17.81
N LYS A 297 20.03 -41.71 -17.07
CA LYS A 297 19.69 -43.09 -17.47
C LYS A 297 18.88 -43.06 -18.77
N PRO A 298 19.19 -43.98 -19.73
CA PRO A 298 18.47 -44.03 -20.98
C PRO A 298 17.00 -44.44 -20.79
N THR A 299 16.11 -43.85 -21.57
CA THR A 299 14.71 -44.22 -21.69
C THR A 299 14.60 -45.44 -22.56
N LYS A 300 14.31 -46.61 -21.95
CA LYS A 300 14.29 -47.90 -22.64
C LYS A 300 12.91 -48.28 -23.18
N ILE A 301 11.85 -47.76 -22.55
CA ILE A 301 10.46 -48.12 -22.84
C ILE A 301 9.73 -46.86 -23.24
N LEU A 302 9.06 -46.88 -24.37
CA LEU A 302 8.20 -45.82 -24.89
C LEU A 302 6.74 -46.20 -24.64
N GLN A 303 5.91 -45.20 -24.35
CA GLN A 303 4.47 -45.38 -24.29
C GLN A 303 3.93 -45.43 -25.72
N TRP A 304 3.12 -46.41 -26.03
CA TRP A 304 2.61 -46.67 -27.38
C TRP A 304 1.12 -46.94 -27.35
N ARG A 305 0.43 -46.66 -28.42
CA ARG A 305 -0.97 -47.01 -28.69
C ARG A 305 -1.12 -47.27 -30.18
N ASN A 306 -1.97 -48.24 -30.51
CA ASN A 306 -2.29 -48.48 -31.90
C ASN A 306 -2.95 -47.25 -32.54
N SER A 307 -2.47 -46.81 -33.67
CA SER A 307 -3.01 -45.70 -34.46
C SER A 307 -4.00 -46.14 -35.54
N ASP A 308 -3.99 -47.43 -35.88
CA ASP A 308 -4.91 -48.04 -36.85
C ASP A 308 -6.15 -48.54 -36.10
N LEU A 309 -7.12 -47.65 -35.89
CA LEU A 309 -8.31 -47.88 -35.09
C LEU A 309 -9.49 -48.36 -35.94
N ASP A 310 -10.22 -49.36 -35.45
CA ASP A 310 -11.42 -49.89 -36.08
C ASP A 310 -12.66 -49.24 -35.46
N PHE A 311 -13.41 -48.51 -36.30
CA PHE A 311 -14.60 -47.75 -35.89
C PHE A 311 -15.92 -48.46 -36.30
N VAL A 312 -15.90 -49.75 -36.62
CA VAL A 312 -17.12 -50.46 -37.00
C VAL A 312 -18.10 -50.55 -35.85
N THR A 313 -17.64 -50.92 -34.66
CA THR A 313 -18.42 -50.96 -33.41
C THR A 313 -17.58 -50.44 -32.25
N VAL A 314 -18.25 -50.06 -31.11
CA VAL A 314 -17.54 -49.67 -29.90
C VAL A 314 -16.59 -50.80 -29.41
N ASP A 315 -17.00 -52.03 -29.49
CA ASP A 315 -16.22 -53.20 -29.10
C ASP A 315 -14.95 -53.37 -29.98
N THR A 316 -15.07 -53.20 -31.31
CA THR A 316 -13.91 -53.25 -32.20
C THR A 316 -12.95 -52.11 -31.98
N LEU A 317 -13.48 -50.90 -31.69
CA LEU A 317 -12.67 -49.75 -31.27
C LEU A 317 -11.87 -50.07 -29.98
N ILE A 318 -12.49 -50.62 -28.95
CA ILE A 318 -11.82 -50.96 -27.70
C ILE A 318 -10.74 -52.03 -27.94
N ARG A 319 -11.06 -53.06 -28.75
CA ARG A 319 -10.08 -54.09 -29.10
C ARG A 319 -8.87 -53.52 -29.85
N SER A 320 -9.11 -52.63 -30.80
CA SER A 320 -8.02 -51.96 -31.53
C SER A 320 -7.18 -51.03 -30.64
N LEU A 321 -7.80 -50.34 -29.64
CA LEU A 321 -7.12 -49.52 -28.68
C LEU A 321 -6.29 -50.29 -27.65
N THR A 322 -6.70 -51.53 -27.34
CA THR A 322 -6.03 -52.43 -26.37
C THR A 322 -5.05 -53.38 -27.00
N LEU A 323 -4.86 -53.32 -28.31
CA LEU A 323 -3.89 -54.14 -29.00
C LEU A 323 -2.47 -53.84 -28.51
N GLU A 324 -1.71 -54.88 -28.13
CA GLU A 324 -0.34 -54.74 -27.65
C GLU A 324 0.64 -54.80 -28.83
N SER A 325 1.74 -54.04 -28.74
CA SER A 325 2.79 -54.07 -29.75
C SER A 325 3.66 -55.34 -29.61
N SER A 326 4.08 -55.89 -30.75
CA SER A 326 5.06 -56.98 -30.79
C SER A 326 6.48 -56.54 -30.38
N ASN A 327 6.75 -55.23 -30.36
CA ASN A 327 8.06 -54.71 -29.99
C ASN A 327 8.13 -54.48 -28.45
N PRO A 328 9.07 -55.14 -27.73
CA PRO A 328 9.17 -55.04 -26.25
C PRO A 328 9.53 -53.63 -25.73
N GLN A 329 10.01 -52.73 -26.60
CA GLN A 329 10.29 -51.34 -26.23
C GLN A 329 9.05 -50.47 -26.26
N LEU A 330 7.94 -50.94 -26.84
CA LEU A 330 6.68 -50.22 -26.95
C LEU A 330 5.68 -50.79 -25.96
N ARG A 331 5.34 -49.99 -24.91
CA ARG A 331 4.39 -50.38 -23.89
C ARG A 331 3.05 -49.74 -24.18
N LEU A 332 1.98 -50.53 -24.16
CA LEU A 332 0.61 -50.03 -24.29
C LEU A 332 0.27 -49.03 -23.18
N THR A 333 -0.22 -47.85 -23.55
CA THR A 333 -0.73 -46.84 -22.64
C THR A 333 -2.14 -47.19 -22.18
N LYS A 334 -2.33 -47.60 -20.89
CA LYS A 334 -3.62 -48.04 -20.36
C LYS A 334 -4.39 -46.96 -19.63
N ASN A 335 -3.70 -45.92 -19.16
CA ASN A 335 -4.25 -44.90 -18.23
C ASN A 335 -4.41 -43.51 -18.88
N SER A 336 -4.58 -43.42 -20.20
CA SER A 336 -4.87 -42.13 -20.83
C SER A 336 -6.33 -41.73 -20.59
N VAL A 337 -6.57 -40.44 -20.38
CA VAL A 337 -7.90 -39.87 -20.02
C VAL A 337 -8.96 -40.26 -21.03
N ASP A 338 -8.63 -40.25 -22.32
CA ASP A 338 -9.51 -40.59 -23.42
C ASP A 338 -10.00 -42.06 -23.34
N VAL A 339 -9.07 -43.02 -23.14
CA VAL A 339 -9.41 -44.47 -23.00
C VAL A 339 -10.20 -44.72 -21.69
N LEU A 340 -9.78 -44.10 -20.60
CA LEU A 340 -10.51 -44.23 -19.32
C LEU A 340 -11.92 -43.68 -19.42
N THR A 341 -12.10 -42.55 -20.11
CA THR A 341 -13.43 -41.94 -20.33
C THR A 341 -14.30 -42.83 -21.21
N LEU A 342 -13.75 -43.37 -22.29
CA LEU A 342 -14.44 -44.31 -23.14
C LEU A 342 -14.84 -45.58 -22.34
N SER A 343 -13.93 -46.18 -21.60
CA SER A 343 -14.20 -47.34 -20.76
C SER A 343 -15.33 -47.06 -19.76
N ARG A 344 -15.34 -45.88 -19.15
CA ARG A 344 -16.37 -45.47 -18.20
C ARG A 344 -17.73 -45.33 -18.88
N LEU A 345 -17.81 -44.76 -20.08
CA LEU A 345 -19.06 -44.60 -20.84
C LEU A 345 -19.60 -45.94 -21.30
N VAL A 346 -18.74 -46.90 -21.65
CA VAL A 346 -19.15 -48.25 -22.11
C VAL A 346 -19.72 -49.13 -20.99
N GLU A 347 -19.45 -48.84 -19.74
CA GLU A 347 -20.08 -49.52 -18.60
C GLU A 347 -21.63 -49.34 -18.61
N ASP A 348 -22.16 -48.25 -19.20
CA ASP A 348 -23.56 -48.02 -19.42
C ASP A 348 -24.04 -48.72 -20.72
N LYS A 349 -24.59 -49.88 -20.56
CA LYS A 349 -25.08 -50.70 -21.70
C LYS A 349 -26.23 -50.04 -22.48
N GLU A 350 -27.04 -49.19 -21.85
CA GLU A 350 -28.11 -48.47 -22.56
C GLU A 350 -27.53 -47.38 -23.47
N PHE A 351 -26.48 -46.69 -22.99
CA PHE A 351 -25.78 -45.71 -23.78
C PHE A 351 -25.15 -46.38 -25.03
N VAL A 352 -24.48 -47.50 -24.86
CA VAL A 352 -23.84 -48.22 -25.98
C VAL A 352 -24.82 -48.73 -27.02
N LYS A 353 -26.00 -49.23 -26.62
CA LYS A 353 -27.07 -49.70 -27.55
C LYS A 353 -27.52 -48.62 -28.53
N ASN A 354 -27.44 -47.36 -28.15
CA ASN A 354 -27.85 -46.22 -28.98
C ASN A 354 -26.79 -45.83 -30.02
N ILE A 355 -25.60 -46.45 -29.99
CA ILE A 355 -24.51 -46.17 -30.90
C ILE A 355 -24.49 -47.29 -31.97
N CYS A 356 -25.16 -47.05 -33.08
CA CYS A 356 -25.45 -48.09 -34.07
C CYS A 356 -24.54 -48.02 -35.32
N ASN A 357 -23.93 -46.86 -35.58
CA ASN A 357 -23.26 -46.57 -36.84
C ASN A 357 -21.75 -46.27 -36.68
N PRO A 358 -20.90 -46.70 -37.63
CA PRO A 358 -19.48 -46.39 -37.59
C PRO A 358 -19.14 -44.91 -37.46
N PRO A 359 -19.86 -43.95 -38.13
CA PRO A 359 -19.67 -42.52 -37.89
C PRO A 359 -19.89 -42.09 -36.44
N GLN A 360 -20.93 -42.60 -35.74
CA GLN A 360 -21.19 -42.30 -34.32
C GLN A 360 -20.06 -42.85 -33.43
N VAL A 361 -19.50 -44.04 -33.73
CA VAL A 361 -18.35 -44.56 -32.97
C VAL A 361 -17.13 -43.69 -33.15
N LYS A 362 -16.90 -43.13 -34.33
CA LYS A 362 -15.81 -42.20 -34.60
C LYS A 362 -16.00 -40.89 -33.83
N VAL A 363 -17.22 -40.31 -33.87
CA VAL A 363 -17.55 -39.09 -33.11
C VAL A 363 -17.43 -39.33 -31.60
N LEU A 364 -17.89 -40.52 -31.11
CA LEU A 364 -17.70 -40.87 -29.69
C LEU A 364 -16.23 -40.82 -29.28
N TRP A 365 -15.38 -41.43 -30.10
CA TRP A 365 -13.93 -41.42 -29.86
C TRP A 365 -13.34 -39.98 -29.91
N GLU A 366 -13.79 -39.16 -30.87
CA GLU A 366 -13.37 -37.76 -30.97
C GLU A 366 -13.78 -36.92 -29.73
N VAL A 367 -14.99 -37.19 -29.16
CA VAL A 367 -15.45 -36.50 -27.96
C VAL A 367 -14.73 -37.01 -26.71
N CYS A 368 -14.40 -38.33 -26.63
CA CYS A 368 -13.58 -38.89 -25.55
C CYS A 368 -12.16 -38.27 -25.48
N GLN A 369 -11.63 -37.80 -26.62
CA GLN A 369 -10.33 -37.14 -26.68
C GLN A 369 -10.36 -35.70 -26.11
N LEU A 370 -11.49 -35.19 -25.62
CA LEU A 370 -11.60 -33.90 -24.95
C LEU A 370 -10.68 -33.86 -23.70
N PRO A 371 -9.73 -32.93 -23.60
CA PRO A 371 -8.85 -32.87 -22.44
C PRO A 371 -9.58 -32.43 -21.15
N ASP A 372 -9.33 -33.10 -20.04
CA ASP A 372 -9.82 -32.66 -18.71
C ASP A 372 -8.90 -31.62 -18.08
N TYR A 373 -8.98 -30.38 -18.54
CA TYR A 373 -8.23 -29.26 -17.95
C TYR A 373 -8.70 -28.90 -16.53
N ARG A 374 -9.93 -29.29 -16.15
CA ARG A 374 -10.52 -28.95 -14.85
C ARG A 374 -10.08 -29.87 -13.73
N ASN A 375 -9.65 -31.08 -14.11
CA ASN A 375 -9.25 -32.16 -13.20
C ASN A 375 -10.30 -32.48 -12.12
N PHE A 376 -11.57 -32.51 -12.54
CA PHE A 376 -12.71 -32.76 -11.63
C PHE A 376 -12.97 -34.26 -11.40
N GLY A 377 -12.09 -35.10 -11.94
CA GLY A 377 -12.19 -36.55 -11.86
C GLY A 377 -12.98 -37.17 -12.99
N LEU A 378 -12.68 -38.45 -13.23
CA LEU A 378 -13.16 -39.22 -14.37
C LEU A 378 -14.67 -39.24 -14.52
N GLU A 379 -15.41 -39.37 -13.42
CA GLU A 379 -16.88 -39.44 -13.41
C GLU A 379 -17.53 -38.14 -13.92
N SER A 380 -17.02 -36.98 -13.46
CA SER A 380 -17.55 -35.69 -13.90
C SER A 380 -17.17 -35.38 -15.34
N HIS A 381 -15.98 -35.79 -15.76
CA HIS A 381 -15.51 -35.66 -17.12
C HIS A 381 -16.35 -36.54 -18.07
N ALA A 382 -16.58 -37.81 -17.74
CA ALA A 382 -17.39 -38.73 -18.52
C ALA A 382 -18.84 -38.26 -18.71
N ARG A 383 -19.44 -37.68 -17.65
CA ARG A 383 -20.79 -37.07 -17.76
C ARG A 383 -20.80 -35.90 -18.75
N MET A 384 -19.79 -35.03 -18.74
CA MET A 384 -19.71 -33.93 -19.69
C MET A 384 -19.53 -34.47 -21.13
N VAL A 385 -18.62 -35.43 -21.35
CA VAL A 385 -18.36 -36.09 -22.63
C VAL A 385 -19.65 -36.72 -23.16
N ARG A 386 -20.41 -37.43 -22.31
CA ARG A 386 -21.72 -37.97 -22.65
C ARG A 386 -22.71 -36.88 -23.10
N THR A 387 -22.77 -35.77 -22.38
CA THR A 387 -23.69 -34.67 -22.75
C THR A 387 -23.28 -34.08 -24.12
N LEU A 388 -22.01 -33.87 -24.36
CA LEU A 388 -21.53 -33.41 -25.67
C LEU A 388 -21.82 -34.41 -26.78
N PHE A 389 -21.61 -35.72 -26.55
CA PHE A 389 -21.92 -36.76 -27.51
C PHE A 389 -23.43 -36.79 -27.86
N ASN A 390 -24.30 -36.57 -26.90
CA ASN A 390 -25.76 -36.53 -27.18
C ASN A 390 -26.15 -35.35 -28.09
N PHE A 391 -25.34 -34.28 -28.19
CA PHE A 391 -25.59 -33.22 -29.16
C PHE A 391 -25.01 -33.52 -30.54
N VAL A 392 -23.82 -34.11 -30.61
CA VAL A 392 -23.04 -34.22 -31.87
C VAL A 392 -23.04 -35.62 -32.46
N GLY A 393 -23.48 -36.66 -31.71
CA GLY A 393 -23.39 -38.07 -32.12
C GLY A 393 -24.16 -38.41 -33.40
N ASP A 394 -25.31 -37.78 -33.59
CA ASP A 394 -26.18 -37.94 -34.76
C ASP A 394 -25.97 -36.86 -35.84
N GLY A 395 -24.83 -36.16 -35.80
CA GLY A 395 -24.53 -35.08 -36.74
C GLY A 395 -25.21 -33.76 -36.41
N GLY A 396 -25.76 -33.62 -35.17
CA GLY A 396 -26.28 -32.37 -34.66
C GLY A 396 -25.18 -31.42 -34.16
N TYR A 397 -25.58 -30.21 -33.70
CA TYR A 397 -24.72 -29.22 -33.11
C TYR A 397 -25.05 -29.03 -31.66
N ILE A 398 -24.06 -28.61 -30.89
CA ILE A 398 -24.27 -28.17 -29.50
C ILE A 398 -25.17 -26.91 -29.52
N THR A 399 -26.30 -26.96 -28.81
CA THR A 399 -27.26 -25.84 -28.81
C THR A 399 -26.63 -24.56 -28.23
N GLU A 400 -26.82 -23.44 -28.91
CA GLU A 400 -26.27 -22.12 -28.55
C GLU A 400 -26.68 -21.71 -27.14
N ASN A 401 -27.95 -21.95 -26.76
CA ASN A 401 -28.43 -21.62 -25.41
C ASN A 401 -27.69 -22.39 -24.31
N TRP A 402 -27.46 -23.70 -24.52
CA TRP A 402 -26.78 -24.51 -23.51
C TRP A 402 -25.29 -24.12 -23.39
N LEU A 403 -24.59 -23.91 -24.49
CA LEU A 403 -23.19 -23.47 -24.49
C LEU A 403 -23.08 -22.06 -23.89
N GLY A 404 -24.02 -21.17 -24.20
CA GLY A 404 -24.09 -19.83 -23.62
C GLY A 404 -24.21 -19.86 -22.10
N GLN A 405 -25.13 -20.66 -21.56
CA GLN A 405 -25.30 -20.84 -20.11
C GLN A 405 -24.06 -21.42 -19.42
N GLU A 406 -23.38 -22.40 -20.03
CA GLU A 406 -22.13 -22.95 -19.48
C GLU A 406 -21.01 -21.90 -19.44
N LEU A 407 -20.91 -21.05 -20.47
CA LEU A 407 -19.91 -19.96 -20.51
C LEU A 407 -20.24 -18.85 -19.49
N GLU A 408 -21.50 -18.49 -19.28
CA GLU A 408 -21.91 -17.49 -18.29
C GLU A 408 -21.54 -17.90 -16.85
N LYS A 409 -21.65 -19.19 -16.51
CA LYS A 409 -21.21 -19.73 -15.21
C LYS A 409 -19.71 -19.46 -14.94
N ILE A 410 -18.93 -19.40 -16.01
CA ILE A 410 -17.47 -19.25 -15.94
C ILE A 410 -17.03 -17.79 -16.07
N ALA A 411 -17.79 -16.93 -16.74
CA ALA A 411 -17.40 -15.56 -17.10
C ALA A 411 -17.19 -14.60 -15.91
N SER A 412 -17.56 -15.00 -14.68
CA SER A 412 -17.43 -14.14 -13.50
C SER A 412 -15.96 -13.85 -13.15
N LEU A 413 -15.59 -12.56 -13.07
CA LEU A 413 -14.26 -12.09 -12.65
C LEU A 413 -14.08 -11.98 -11.12
N LYS A 414 -15.16 -12.19 -10.35
CA LYS A 414 -15.16 -12.11 -8.88
C LYS A 414 -14.62 -13.39 -8.26
N GLY A 415 -13.95 -13.29 -7.09
CA GLY A 415 -13.49 -14.44 -6.31
C GLY A 415 -12.00 -14.41 -5.99
N SER A 416 -11.50 -15.47 -5.36
CA SER A 416 -10.08 -15.67 -5.04
C SER A 416 -9.23 -15.98 -6.28
N ILE A 417 -7.91 -15.95 -6.15
CA ILE A 417 -6.96 -16.39 -7.20
C ILE A 417 -7.31 -17.82 -7.64
N ASN A 418 -7.54 -18.72 -6.69
CA ASN A 418 -7.88 -20.13 -7.00
C ASN A 418 -9.21 -20.24 -7.76
N ALA A 419 -10.24 -19.46 -7.40
CA ALA A 419 -11.51 -19.47 -8.10
C ALA A 419 -11.41 -19.03 -9.57
N ILE A 420 -10.60 -17.99 -9.84
CA ILE A 420 -10.35 -17.53 -11.22
C ILE A 420 -9.49 -18.57 -11.98
N SER A 421 -8.48 -19.16 -11.34
CA SER A 421 -7.67 -20.22 -11.95
C SER A 421 -8.49 -21.45 -12.35
N THR A 422 -9.46 -21.85 -11.51
CA THR A 422 -10.41 -22.94 -11.83
C THR A 422 -11.31 -22.58 -13.03
N ARG A 423 -11.77 -21.32 -13.12
CA ARG A 423 -12.56 -20.88 -14.29
C ARG A 423 -11.71 -20.80 -15.55
N LEU A 424 -10.45 -20.39 -15.43
CA LEU A 424 -9.47 -20.43 -16.52
C LEU A 424 -9.20 -21.86 -17.03
N ALA A 425 -9.11 -22.82 -16.14
CA ALA A 425 -9.04 -24.23 -16.53
C ALA A 425 -10.32 -24.69 -17.24
N ALA A 426 -11.49 -24.24 -16.77
CA ALA A 426 -12.78 -24.58 -17.36
C ALA A 426 -12.98 -23.98 -18.76
N ILE A 427 -12.58 -22.70 -18.98
CA ILE A 427 -12.77 -22.05 -20.29
C ILE A 427 -11.90 -22.72 -21.36
N ARG A 428 -10.76 -23.32 -21.03
CA ARG A 428 -9.90 -24.04 -21.97
C ARG A 428 -10.60 -25.25 -22.59
N THR A 429 -11.46 -25.93 -21.81
CA THR A 429 -12.30 -27.02 -22.34
C THR A 429 -13.26 -26.49 -23.40
N TRP A 430 -13.89 -25.34 -23.15
CA TRP A 430 -14.80 -24.73 -24.12
C TRP A 430 -14.08 -24.12 -25.32
N ASN A 431 -12.87 -23.61 -25.16
CA ASN A 431 -12.01 -23.21 -26.27
C ASN A 431 -11.75 -24.40 -27.21
N TYR A 432 -11.42 -25.58 -26.65
CA TYR A 432 -11.23 -26.79 -27.44
C TYR A 432 -12.49 -27.19 -28.21
N VAL A 433 -13.67 -27.15 -27.55
CA VAL A 433 -14.98 -27.44 -28.17
C VAL A 433 -15.26 -26.47 -29.31
N ALA A 434 -15.02 -25.18 -29.12
CA ALA A 434 -15.27 -24.14 -30.12
C ALA A 434 -14.31 -24.25 -31.35
N GLN A 435 -13.15 -24.92 -31.21
CA GLN A 435 -12.25 -25.15 -32.35
C GLN A 435 -12.74 -26.28 -33.28
N LYS A 436 -13.69 -27.11 -32.87
CA LYS A 436 -14.27 -28.19 -33.69
C LYS A 436 -15.42 -27.62 -34.52
N PRO A 437 -15.23 -27.49 -35.87
CA PRO A 437 -16.24 -26.84 -36.73
C PRO A 437 -17.54 -27.64 -36.81
N ASP A 438 -17.45 -28.98 -36.66
CA ASP A 438 -18.58 -29.89 -36.79
C ASP A 438 -19.39 -30.05 -35.49
N TRP A 439 -18.96 -29.40 -34.39
CA TRP A 439 -19.64 -29.49 -33.08
C TRP A 439 -20.50 -28.28 -32.73
N VAL A 440 -20.23 -27.13 -33.33
CA VAL A 440 -20.96 -25.87 -33.05
C VAL A 440 -21.44 -25.22 -34.35
N GLU A 441 -22.61 -24.63 -34.34
CA GLU A 441 -23.24 -24.07 -35.53
C GLU A 441 -22.49 -22.84 -36.06
N ASN A 442 -22.01 -21.95 -35.18
CA ASN A 442 -21.28 -20.74 -35.51
C ASN A 442 -19.85 -20.76 -34.93
N PRO A 443 -18.89 -21.51 -35.48
CA PRO A 443 -17.58 -21.69 -34.88
C PRO A 443 -16.78 -20.39 -34.69
N MET A 444 -16.93 -19.41 -35.59
CA MET A 444 -16.25 -18.12 -35.52
C MET A 444 -16.70 -17.33 -34.28
N TYR A 445 -18.03 -17.22 -34.08
CA TYR A 445 -18.60 -16.54 -32.93
C TYR A 445 -18.15 -17.16 -31.60
N TRP A 446 -18.26 -18.49 -31.49
CA TRP A 446 -17.91 -19.18 -30.26
C TRP A 446 -16.42 -19.16 -29.93
N ARG A 447 -15.55 -19.20 -30.93
CA ARG A 447 -14.08 -19.01 -30.76
C ARG A 447 -13.77 -17.63 -30.21
N GLU A 448 -14.39 -16.60 -30.78
CA GLU A 448 -14.17 -15.22 -30.33
C GLU A 448 -14.71 -15.01 -28.92
N LYS A 449 -15.92 -15.48 -28.61
CA LYS A 449 -16.55 -15.36 -27.30
C LYS A 449 -15.77 -16.10 -26.21
N THR A 450 -15.34 -17.34 -26.46
CA THR A 450 -14.55 -18.11 -25.49
C THR A 450 -13.17 -17.50 -25.27
N ARG A 451 -12.53 -17.01 -26.33
CA ARG A 451 -11.27 -16.29 -26.22
C ARG A 451 -11.40 -15.00 -25.43
N HIS A 452 -12.46 -14.22 -25.68
CA HIS A 452 -12.70 -12.99 -24.92
C HIS A 452 -12.87 -13.26 -23.42
N ILE A 453 -13.60 -14.30 -23.02
CA ILE A 453 -13.74 -14.72 -21.62
C ILE A 453 -12.39 -15.17 -21.04
N GLU A 454 -11.60 -15.95 -21.80
CA GLU A 454 -10.26 -16.37 -21.38
C GLU A 454 -9.35 -15.16 -21.14
N ASP A 455 -9.38 -14.16 -22.03
CA ASP A 455 -8.59 -12.95 -21.93
C ASP A 455 -8.99 -12.12 -20.68
N GLN A 456 -10.28 -11.92 -20.44
CA GLN A 456 -10.76 -11.22 -19.24
C GLN A 456 -10.39 -11.92 -17.93
N LEU A 457 -10.56 -13.24 -17.87
CA LEU A 457 -10.15 -14.03 -16.71
C LEU A 457 -8.62 -14.00 -16.50
N SER A 458 -7.87 -13.98 -17.59
CA SER A 458 -6.40 -13.91 -17.58
C SER A 458 -5.90 -12.58 -17.02
N ASP A 459 -6.49 -11.47 -17.46
CA ASP A 459 -6.16 -10.14 -16.98
C ASP A 459 -6.54 -9.97 -15.50
N ALA A 460 -7.72 -10.45 -15.11
CA ALA A 460 -8.15 -10.45 -13.73
C ALA A 460 -7.24 -11.29 -12.81
N LEU A 461 -6.77 -12.44 -13.31
CA LEU A 461 -5.83 -13.28 -12.58
C LEU A 461 -4.46 -12.63 -12.45
N HIS A 462 -3.94 -12.06 -13.56
CA HIS A 462 -2.67 -11.33 -13.54
C HIS A 462 -2.70 -10.20 -12.51
N LEU A 463 -3.75 -9.37 -12.53
CA LEU A 463 -3.90 -8.27 -11.57
C LEU A 463 -3.92 -8.76 -10.12
N LYS A 464 -4.63 -9.86 -9.84
CA LYS A 464 -4.67 -10.44 -8.48
C LYS A 464 -3.33 -11.02 -8.05
N LEU A 465 -2.60 -11.68 -8.94
CA LEU A 465 -1.26 -12.21 -8.66
C LEU A 465 -0.27 -11.05 -8.41
N LYS A 466 -0.31 -10.01 -9.26
CA LYS A 466 0.50 -8.80 -9.10
C LYS A 466 0.24 -8.14 -7.75
N ASN A 467 -1.02 -7.89 -7.41
CA ASN A 467 -1.40 -7.25 -6.15
C ASN A 467 -1.04 -8.08 -4.91
N ARG A 468 -1.02 -9.40 -5.04
CA ARG A 468 -0.68 -10.28 -3.91
C ARG A 468 0.82 -10.48 -3.74
N PHE A 469 1.58 -10.66 -4.81
CA PHE A 469 2.97 -11.12 -4.75
C PHE A 469 4.01 -10.07 -5.16
N VAL A 470 3.58 -8.89 -5.63
CA VAL A 470 4.48 -7.80 -5.98
C VAL A 470 4.17 -6.57 -5.12
N ASP A 471 5.17 -6.09 -4.40
CA ASP A 471 5.10 -4.79 -3.74
C ASP A 471 5.63 -3.75 -4.72
N ILE A 472 4.70 -3.09 -5.42
CA ILE A 472 5.03 -2.15 -6.50
C ILE A 472 5.87 -0.99 -5.95
N GLN A 473 5.55 -0.51 -4.76
CA GLN A 473 6.29 0.59 -4.12
C GLN A 473 7.75 0.22 -3.84
N PHE A 474 7.95 -0.98 -3.30
CA PHE A 474 9.29 -1.49 -3.02
C PHE A 474 10.07 -1.85 -4.30
N SER A 475 9.40 -2.38 -5.31
CA SER A 475 10.00 -2.75 -6.59
C SER A 475 10.51 -1.54 -7.36
N VAL A 476 9.72 -0.46 -7.43
CA VAL A 476 10.12 0.82 -8.05
C VAL A 476 11.33 1.40 -7.32
N LEU A 477 11.30 1.43 -6.00
CA LEU A 477 12.44 1.91 -5.19
C LEU A 477 13.72 1.09 -5.41
N LEU A 478 13.61 -0.24 -5.52
CA LEU A 478 14.77 -1.08 -5.84
C LEU A 478 15.31 -0.86 -7.25
N LYS A 479 14.43 -0.64 -8.22
CA LYS A 479 14.79 -0.35 -9.62
C LYS A 479 15.55 0.98 -9.70
N THR A 480 15.03 2.02 -9.06
CA THR A 480 15.64 3.36 -8.94
C THR A 480 17.03 3.30 -8.31
N LEU A 481 17.18 2.53 -7.21
CA LEU A 481 18.48 2.36 -6.54
C LEU A 481 19.52 1.64 -7.41
N LYS A 482 19.11 0.74 -8.32
CA LYS A 482 20.01 0.00 -9.20
C LYS A 482 20.49 0.83 -10.40
N GLN A 483 19.64 1.69 -10.93
CA GLN A 483 19.92 2.46 -12.14
C GLN A 483 20.88 3.63 -11.92
N LYS A 484 21.20 3.98 -10.65
CA LYS A 484 22.07 5.12 -10.28
C LYS A 484 21.69 6.46 -10.96
N GLU A 485 20.58 6.50 -11.67
CA GLU A 485 20.04 7.74 -12.21
C GLU A 485 19.39 8.52 -11.08
N GLN A 486 19.72 9.79 -10.99
CA GLN A 486 19.08 10.73 -10.06
C GLN A 486 17.66 10.99 -10.56
N LEU A 487 16.74 10.06 -10.30
CA LEU A 487 15.33 10.33 -10.47
C LEU A 487 14.92 11.31 -9.37
N LEU A 488 14.66 12.55 -9.78
CA LEU A 488 14.11 13.57 -8.89
C LEU A 488 12.67 13.16 -8.56
N PRO A 489 12.32 12.96 -7.28
CA PRO A 489 10.95 12.70 -6.91
C PRO A 489 10.11 13.92 -7.31
N SER A 490 9.01 13.74 -7.98
CA SER A 490 8.02 14.79 -8.17
C SER A 490 7.19 14.91 -6.88
N ILE A 491 7.20 16.10 -6.29
CA ILE A 491 6.46 16.36 -5.05
C ILE A 491 5.35 17.35 -5.39
N SER A 492 4.09 16.93 -5.15
CA SER A 492 2.93 17.80 -5.38
C SER A 492 2.84 18.91 -4.33
N ASN A 493 2.07 19.98 -4.62
CA ASN A 493 1.82 21.07 -3.66
C ASN A 493 1.16 20.59 -2.35
N GLN A 494 0.61 19.38 -2.33
CA GLN A 494 0.03 18.74 -1.15
C GLN A 494 1.04 17.85 -0.39
N GLY A 495 2.31 17.84 -0.82
CA GLY A 495 3.36 17.04 -0.21
C GLY A 495 3.36 15.56 -0.63
N GLU A 496 2.58 15.19 -1.65
CA GLU A 496 2.59 13.83 -2.17
C GLU A 496 3.86 13.55 -2.94
N VAL A 497 4.59 12.53 -2.52
CA VAL A 497 5.84 12.10 -3.16
C VAL A 497 5.52 11.04 -4.19
N VAL A 498 5.71 11.36 -5.47
CA VAL A 498 5.48 10.47 -6.60
C VAL A 498 6.81 10.19 -7.31
N VAL A 499 7.09 8.91 -7.56
CA VAL A 499 8.23 8.43 -8.36
C VAL A 499 7.70 7.48 -9.41
N ASP A 500 7.94 7.74 -10.70
CA ASP A 500 7.42 6.96 -11.83
C ASP A 500 5.90 6.69 -11.73
N GLU A 501 5.10 7.76 -11.54
CA GLU A 501 3.63 7.72 -11.39
C GLU A 501 3.12 6.99 -10.13
N LEU A 502 4.00 6.51 -9.25
CA LEU A 502 3.64 5.82 -8.02
C LEU A 502 3.73 6.75 -6.82
N MET A 503 2.62 6.87 -6.08
CA MET A 503 2.58 7.60 -4.83
C MET A 503 3.25 6.78 -3.72
N LEU A 504 4.44 7.21 -3.27
CA LEU A 504 5.19 6.55 -2.21
C LEU A 504 4.69 6.91 -0.81
N GLY A 505 4.17 8.12 -0.64
CA GLY A 505 3.68 8.65 0.61
C GLY A 505 3.53 10.15 0.59
N THR A 506 3.30 10.76 1.75
CA THR A 506 3.19 12.22 1.91
C THR A 506 4.32 12.76 2.75
N LEU A 507 4.95 13.84 2.29
CA LEU A 507 5.95 14.61 3.02
C LEU A 507 5.27 15.82 3.66
N LYS A 508 5.27 15.89 4.98
CA LYS A 508 4.78 17.06 5.74
C LYS A 508 5.97 17.72 6.46
N GLY A 509 6.41 18.85 5.94
CA GLY A 509 7.66 19.47 6.38
C GLY A 509 8.85 18.52 6.17
N PHE A 510 9.49 18.11 7.26
CA PHE A 510 10.64 17.18 7.25
C PHE A 510 10.27 15.76 7.74
N ARG A 511 8.97 15.41 7.76
CA ARG A 511 8.48 14.06 8.09
C ARG A 511 7.83 13.40 6.89
N PHE A 512 8.24 12.17 6.62
CA PHE A 512 7.67 11.35 5.55
C PHE A 512 6.68 10.33 6.12
N TYR A 513 5.42 10.42 5.68
CA TYR A 513 4.34 9.51 6.04
C TYR A 513 4.05 8.58 4.89
N ARG A 514 4.26 7.29 5.11
CA ARG A 514 4.01 6.26 4.10
C ARG A 514 2.51 5.95 3.97
N SER A 515 2.04 5.65 2.77
CA SER A 515 0.63 5.34 2.49
C SER A 515 0.17 3.96 3.01
N THR A 516 1.08 2.97 3.25
CA THR A 516 0.75 1.66 3.85
C THR A 516 2.00 0.98 4.44
N GLY A 517 1.94 0.51 5.68
CA GLY A 517 3.05 -0.19 6.34
C GLY A 517 2.64 -1.56 6.86
N LYS A 518 3.43 -2.62 6.63
CA LYS A 518 3.12 -3.97 7.10
C LYS A 518 4.23 -4.77 7.78
N SER A 519 5.52 -4.40 7.81
CA SER A 519 6.49 -5.10 8.64
C SER A 519 7.76 -4.33 8.99
N SER A 520 8.36 -4.64 10.14
CA SER A 520 9.49 -3.92 10.75
C SER A 520 10.81 -3.96 9.94
N ASP A 521 11.06 -5.01 9.17
CA ASP A 521 12.31 -5.16 8.39
C ASP A 521 12.19 -4.55 6.99
N GLU A 522 10.99 -4.53 6.42
CA GLU A 522 10.65 -3.77 5.21
C GLU A 522 10.75 -2.28 5.46
N GLU A 523 10.31 -1.80 6.63
CA GLU A 523 10.46 -0.40 7.03
C GLU A 523 11.91 0.07 6.99
N LYS A 524 12.85 -0.76 7.47
CA LYS A 524 14.29 -0.39 7.51
C LYS A 524 14.91 -0.30 6.12
N ALA A 525 14.61 -1.26 5.24
CA ALA A 525 15.14 -1.28 3.88
C ALA A 525 14.53 -0.15 3.03
N LEU A 526 13.22 0.06 3.16
CA LEU A 526 12.50 1.13 2.49
C LEU A 526 12.93 2.51 3.00
N LYS A 527 13.11 2.65 4.32
CA LYS A 527 13.61 3.87 4.95
C LYS A 527 14.99 4.26 4.38
N LYS A 528 15.88 3.29 4.19
CA LYS A 528 17.19 3.52 3.59
C LYS A 528 17.11 3.90 2.10
N ALA A 529 16.22 3.30 1.34
CA ALA A 529 15.98 3.60 -0.06
C ALA A 529 15.37 5.01 -0.24
N THR A 530 14.30 5.28 0.51
CA THR A 530 13.65 6.59 0.54
C THR A 530 14.61 7.69 1.02
N GLN A 531 15.50 7.36 1.96
CA GLN A 531 16.54 8.27 2.42
C GLN A 531 17.47 8.71 1.28
N THR A 532 17.89 7.79 0.42
CA THR A 532 18.78 8.11 -0.71
C THR A 532 18.08 8.98 -1.76
N ILE A 533 16.78 8.75 -2.00
CA ILE A 533 15.99 9.49 -2.99
C ILE A 533 15.57 10.87 -2.48
N LEU A 534 15.15 10.97 -1.23
CA LEU A 534 14.67 12.22 -0.65
C LEU A 534 15.78 13.08 -0.04
N SER A 535 17.00 12.56 0.17
CA SER A 535 18.07 13.28 0.87
C SER A 535 18.46 14.58 0.16
N SER A 536 18.55 14.58 -1.16
CA SER A 536 18.86 15.80 -1.94
C SER A 536 17.76 16.85 -1.81
N TYR A 537 16.50 16.45 -1.98
CA TYR A 537 15.36 17.34 -1.85
C TYR A 537 15.19 17.91 -0.42
N LEU A 538 15.38 17.06 0.60
CA LEU A 538 15.31 17.51 2.00
C LEU A 538 16.45 18.46 2.37
N SER A 539 17.62 18.30 1.76
CA SER A 539 18.74 19.24 1.92
C SER A 539 18.45 20.59 1.27
N GLU A 540 17.87 20.59 0.05
CA GLU A 540 17.40 21.83 -0.62
C GLU A 540 16.29 22.52 0.20
N LEU A 541 15.37 21.75 0.73
CA LEU A 541 14.29 22.25 1.59
C LEU A 541 14.85 22.87 2.88
N ALA A 542 15.87 22.25 3.49
CA ALA A 542 16.55 22.76 4.66
C ALA A 542 17.31 24.05 4.36
N ASP A 543 17.97 24.15 3.20
CA ASP A 543 18.65 25.37 2.75
C ASP A 543 17.62 26.49 2.46
N THR A 544 16.45 26.17 1.91
CA THR A 544 15.36 27.13 1.70
C THR A 544 14.83 27.65 3.03
N LEU A 545 14.57 26.77 4.00
CA LEU A 545 14.13 27.16 5.35
C LEU A 545 15.19 28.00 6.05
N SER A 546 16.47 27.68 5.88
CA SER A 546 17.57 28.45 6.51
C SER A 546 17.61 29.91 6.05
N LYS A 547 17.16 30.21 4.83
CA LYS A 547 17.11 31.53 4.20
C LYS A 547 15.73 32.19 4.28
N ALA A 548 14.70 31.49 4.75
CA ALA A 548 13.33 31.97 4.78
C ALA A 548 13.20 33.23 5.65
N PRO A 549 12.40 34.25 5.22
CA PRO A 549 12.14 35.45 6.00
C PRO A 549 11.34 35.14 7.27
N LYS A 550 11.31 36.10 8.22
CA LYS A 550 10.63 35.93 9.51
C LYS A 550 9.12 35.71 9.35
N ASP A 551 8.52 36.33 8.36
CA ASP A 551 7.08 36.37 8.14
C ASP A 551 6.47 35.01 7.67
N GLU A 552 7.33 34.10 7.19
CA GLU A 552 6.90 32.76 6.83
C GLU A 552 6.76 31.81 8.03
N PHE A 553 7.20 32.23 9.21
CA PHE A 553 7.12 31.41 10.43
C PHE A 553 6.01 31.88 11.34
N SER A 554 5.35 30.94 11.99
CA SER A 554 4.37 31.20 13.05
C SER A 554 4.55 30.24 14.22
N ILE A 555 4.05 30.64 15.39
CA ILE A 555 4.08 29.80 16.60
C ILE A 555 2.66 29.36 16.89
N SER A 556 2.42 28.07 17.07
CA SER A 556 1.12 27.51 17.45
C SER A 556 0.85 27.65 18.94
N GLU A 557 -0.41 27.46 19.35
CA GLU A 557 -0.83 27.44 20.76
C GLU A 557 -0.13 26.35 21.58
N VAL A 558 0.32 25.28 20.94
CA VAL A 558 1.00 24.13 21.55
C VAL A 558 2.52 24.32 21.63
N GLY A 559 3.05 25.45 21.11
CA GLY A 559 4.48 25.72 21.09
C GLY A 559 5.22 25.04 19.95
N GLU A 560 4.54 24.71 18.86
CA GLU A 560 5.17 24.27 17.62
C GLU A 560 5.48 25.47 16.74
N ILE A 561 6.63 25.45 16.10
CA ILE A 561 7.02 26.43 15.07
C ILE A 561 6.58 25.87 13.73
N ILE A 562 5.72 26.59 13.05
CA ILE A 562 5.11 26.25 11.77
C ILE A 562 5.81 27.03 10.66
N TRP A 563 6.16 26.37 9.55
CA TRP A 563 6.66 26.96 8.32
C TRP A 563 5.89 26.37 7.14
N LYS A 564 5.33 27.22 6.28
CA LYS A 564 4.47 26.81 5.14
C LYS A 564 3.44 25.75 5.55
N ASP A 565 2.66 26.04 6.58
CA ASP A 565 1.60 25.18 7.14
C ASP A 565 2.07 23.83 7.73
N ASN A 566 3.37 23.61 7.83
CA ASN A 566 3.92 22.38 8.40
C ASN A 566 4.68 22.65 9.70
N PRO A 567 4.52 21.83 10.74
CA PRO A 567 5.29 21.94 11.97
C PRO A 567 6.74 21.49 11.73
N VAL A 568 7.70 22.38 11.95
CA VAL A 568 9.12 22.12 11.72
C VAL A 568 9.95 22.07 13.00
N GLY A 569 9.44 22.62 14.10
CA GLY A 569 10.11 22.61 15.40
C GLY A 569 9.17 22.69 16.57
N VAL A 570 9.61 22.25 17.75
CA VAL A 570 8.90 22.38 19.03
C VAL A 570 9.77 23.13 20.02
N ILE A 571 9.18 24.12 20.67
CA ILE A 571 9.84 24.89 21.74
C ILE A 571 9.97 23.97 22.97
N LYS A 572 11.16 23.89 23.54
CA LYS A 572 11.45 23.09 24.74
C LYS A 572 12.00 23.93 25.86
N LYS A 573 11.69 23.55 27.09
CA LYS A 573 12.18 24.18 28.30
C LYS A 573 13.71 24.28 28.33
N SER A 574 14.22 25.44 28.67
CA SER A 574 15.63 25.72 28.94
C SER A 574 15.83 26.20 30.38
N HIS A 575 17.05 26.52 30.75
CA HIS A 575 17.36 27.15 32.04
C HIS A 575 16.71 28.51 32.18
N ASP A 576 16.64 29.26 31.12
CA ASP A 576 16.03 30.58 31.04
C ASP A 576 14.72 30.53 30.27
N PRO A 577 13.56 30.89 30.88
CA PRO A 577 12.28 30.87 30.19
C PRO A 577 12.20 31.75 28.95
N TYR A 578 13.05 32.82 28.87
CA TYR A 578 13.12 33.73 27.72
C TYR A 578 14.09 33.32 26.63
N PHE A 579 14.85 32.24 26.83
CA PHE A 579 15.74 31.65 25.84
C PHE A 579 15.52 30.16 25.78
N PRO A 580 14.33 29.69 25.36
CA PRO A 580 14.02 28.28 25.24
C PRO A 580 14.84 27.64 24.11
N SER A 581 15.05 26.34 24.21
CA SER A 581 15.68 25.55 23.15
C SER A 581 14.66 25.06 22.14
N VAL A 582 15.07 24.82 20.89
CA VAL A 582 14.19 24.27 19.85
C VAL A 582 14.58 22.84 19.53
N LYS A 583 13.59 21.94 19.55
CA LYS A 583 13.73 20.56 19.02
C LYS A 583 13.15 20.51 17.63
N VAL A 584 13.96 20.19 16.63
CA VAL A 584 13.53 20.05 15.23
C VAL A 584 12.58 18.83 15.10
N ILE A 585 11.51 19.00 14.36
CA ILE A 585 10.58 17.93 13.96
C ILE A 585 11.02 17.42 12.60
N ALA A 586 11.88 16.41 12.60
CA ALA A 586 12.38 15.81 11.36
C ALA A 586 12.61 14.30 11.56
N ASP A 587 12.43 13.54 10.48
CA ASP A 587 12.74 12.12 10.46
C ASP A 587 14.25 11.86 10.48
N ASP A 588 14.63 10.58 10.75
CA ASP A 588 16.03 10.14 10.67
C ASP A 588 16.61 10.18 9.25
N ILE A 589 15.75 10.39 8.25
CA ILE A 589 16.11 10.55 6.84
C ILE A 589 16.89 11.85 6.60
N VAL A 590 16.61 12.91 7.37
CA VAL A 590 17.27 14.21 7.27
C VAL A 590 18.68 14.12 7.86
N LEU A 591 19.66 14.59 7.13
CA LEU A 591 21.07 14.60 7.56
C LEU A 591 21.25 15.45 8.81
N GLN A 592 22.21 15.08 9.69
CA GLN A 592 22.44 15.80 10.94
C GLN A 592 22.83 17.26 10.70
N ASN A 593 23.66 17.55 9.69
CA ASN A 593 24.04 18.91 9.33
C ASN A 593 22.84 19.77 8.93
N ASP A 594 21.86 19.19 8.25
CA ASP A 594 20.66 19.91 7.83
C ASP A 594 19.71 20.13 9.02
N LYS A 595 19.63 19.17 9.96
CA LYS A 595 18.93 19.36 11.23
C LYS A 595 19.53 20.50 12.05
N ASP A 596 20.84 20.62 12.05
CA ASP A 596 21.54 21.70 12.77
C ASP A 596 21.32 23.06 12.10
N LYS A 597 21.29 23.14 10.75
CA LYS A 597 20.90 24.36 10.01
C LYS A 597 19.47 24.81 10.35
N ILE A 598 18.52 23.86 10.29
CA ILE A 598 17.11 24.11 10.63
C ILE A 598 17.03 24.61 12.06
N LYS A 599 17.68 23.91 13.01
CA LYS A 599 17.68 24.28 14.43
C LYS A 599 18.17 25.68 14.64
N SER A 600 19.35 26.03 14.09
CA SER A 600 19.93 27.36 14.21
C SER A 600 19.01 28.44 13.67
N ARG A 601 18.36 28.22 12.52
CA ARG A 601 17.42 29.18 11.94
C ARG A 601 16.17 29.37 12.80
N LEU A 602 15.62 28.29 13.35
CA LEU A 602 14.45 28.36 14.25
C LEU A 602 14.78 29.03 15.59
N GLU A 603 15.98 28.81 16.12
CA GLU A 603 16.45 29.48 17.33
C GLU A 603 16.65 30.98 17.10
N VAL A 604 17.19 31.38 15.94
CA VAL A 604 17.29 32.79 15.53
C VAL A 604 15.91 33.42 15.36
N TYR A 605 14.98 32.73 14.71
CA TYR A 605 13.59 33.21 14.57
C TYR A 605 12.95 33.43 15.94
N LEU A 606 13.06 32.46 16.84
CA LEU A 606 12.47 32.53 18.17
C LEU A 606 13.11 33.66 19.02
N TYR A 607 14.44 33.81 18.95
CA TYR A 607 15.18 34.89 19.59
C TYR A 607 14.68 36.28 19.14
N HIS A 608 14.56 36.49 17.84
CA HIS A 608 14.04 37.76 17.30
C HIS A 608 12.57 37.98 17.70
N SER A 609 11.74 36.93 17.66
CA SER A 609 10.33 37.04 18.03
C SER A 609 10.17 37.40 19.52
N ILE A 610 10.98 36.85 20.40
CA ILE A 610 10.99 37.15 21.84
C ILE A 610 11.49 38.59 22.07
N ASN A 611 12.55 39.02 21.38
CA ASN A 611 13.06 40.39 21.55
C ASN A 611 12.09 41.45 21.03
N ASP A 612 11.42 41.19 19.92
CA ASP A 612 10.47 42.14 19.34
C ASP A 612 9.17 42.26 20.17
N GLU A 613 8.62 41.10 20.58
CA GLU A 613 7.34 41.09 21.30
C GLU A 613 7.47 41.34 22.80
N LEU A 614 8.61 41.04 23.41
CA LEU A 614 8.87 41.18 24.85
C LEU A 614 10.02 42.15 25.14
N GLU A 615 10.25 43.11 24.27
CA GLU A 615 11.35 44.07 24.30
C GLU A 615 11.57 44.69 25.68
N ASN A 616 10.51 45.19 26.32
CA ASN A 616 10.58 45.83 27.64
C ASN A 616 11.05 44.88 28.75
N LEU A 617 10.59 43.60 28.69
CA LEU A 617 10.95 42.60 29.70
C LEU A 617 12.41 42.16 29.51
N ILE A 618 12.85 42.07 28.26
CA ILE A 618 14.23 41.74 27.94
C ILE A 618 15.18 42.87 28.33
N LYS A 619 14.79 44.17 28.08
CA LYS A 619 15.53 45.33 28.54
C LYS A 619 15.63 45.36 30.05
N LEU A 620 14.50 45.17 30.75
CA LEU A 620 14.45 45.09 32.21
C LEU A 620 15.33 43.98 32.81
N LYS A 621 15.44 42.85 32.09
CA LYS A 621 16.25 41.72 32.51
C LYS A 621 17.74 41.99 32.36
N ASN A 622 18.16 42.62 31.23
CA ASN A 622 19.55 42.75 30.83
C ASN A 622 20.19 44.10 31.26
N ASP A 623 19.40 45.04 31.85
CA ASP A 623 19.91 46.34 32.22
C ASP A 623 20.80 46.27 33.50
N GLU A 624 22.08 46.53 33.31
CA GLU A 624 23.05 46.55 34.40
C GLU A 624 22.98 47.82 35.29
N SER A 625 22.27 48.86 34.82
CA SER A 625 22.09 50.10 35.58
C SER A 625 21.14 49.97 36.76
N LEU A 626 20.38 48.87 36.82
CA LEU A 626 19.43 48.60 37.89
C LEU A 626 20.12 47.98 39.09
N GLU A 627 20.09 48.69 40.23
CA GLU A 627 20.70 48.25 41.47
C GLU A 627 19.72 48.03 42.64
N GLY A 628 20.08 47.22 43.60
CA GLY A 628 19.37 47.03 44.87
C GLY A 628 17.91 46.59 44.71
N ASP A 629 17.00 47.30 45.42
CA ASP A 629 15.56 46.96 45.42
C ASP A 629 14.92 47.04 44.04
N VAL A 630 15.40 47.91 43.15
CA VAL A 630 14.89 48.04 41.77
C VAL A 630 15.19 46.81 40.95
N LYS A 631 16.40 46.29 41.07
CA LYS A 631 16.83 45.07 40.36
C LYS A 631 16.06 43.84 40.85
N GLY A 632 15.87 43.74 42.21
CA GLY A 632 15.08 42.68 42.81
C GLY A 632 13.61 42.67 42.33
N PHE A 633 13.02 43.88 42.25
CA PHE A 633 11.66 44.04 41.77
C PHE A 633 11.54 43.76 40.26
N ALA A 634 12.47 44.24 39.42
CA ALA A 634 12.53 43.96 38.01
C ALA A 634 12.66 42.45 37.76
N PHE A 635 13.50 41.78 38.52
CA PHE A 635 13.63 40.31 38.43
C PHE A 635 12.33 39.56 38.71
N GLN A 636 11.59 39.96 39.77
CA GLN A 636 10.29 39.35 40.10
C GLN A 636 9.26 39.57 38.97
N LEU A 637 9.26 40.78 38.37
CA LEU A 637 8.35 41.12 37.27
C LEU A 637 8.68 40.29 36.03
N VAL A 638 9.95 40.13 35.69
CA VAL A 638 10.42 39.30 34.59
C VAL A 638 10.08 37.83 34.85
N GLN A 639 10.33 37.32 36.07
CA GLN A 639 10.04 35.94 36.43
C GLN A 639 8.52 35.62 36.35
N SER A 640 7.66 36.62 36.57
CA SER A 640 6.21 36.55 36.47
C SER A 640 5.68 36.89 35.06
N PHE A 641 6.52 36.83 34.03
CA PHE A 641 6.15 37.14 32.65
C PHE A 641 5.47 38.49 32.48
N GLY A 642 5.91 39.52 33.26
CA GLY A 642 5.53 40.89 33.06
C GLY A 642 4.26 41.37 33.81
N ILE A 643 3.61 40.52 34.62
CA ILE A 643 2.41 40.90 35.40
C ILE A 643 2.50 40.32 36.80
N LEU A 644 2.46 41.20 37.79
CA LEU A 644 2.50 40.87 39.20
C LEU A 644 1.20 41.31 39.91
N LYS A 645 0.69 40.46 40.80
CA LYS A 645 -0.37 40.86 41.75
C LYS A 645 0.27 41.74 42.82
N ARG A 646 -0.25 42.98 42.97
CA ARG A 646 0.30 43.93 43.94
C ARG A 646 0.25 43.43 45.38
N SER A 647 -0.69 42.53 45.72
CA SER A 647 -0.77 41.91 47.02
C SER A 647 0.45 41.03 47.37
N GLN A 648 1.11 40.45 46.35
CA GLN A 648 2.28 39.61 46.50
C GLN A 648 3.57 40.39 46.73
N VAL A 649 3.65 41.60 46.17
CA VAL A 649 4.84 42.47 46.20
C VAL A 649 4.63 43.77 46.97
N LYS A 650 3.77 43.72 47.97
CA LYS A 650 3.37 44.92 48.73
C LYS A 650 4.51 45.57 49.50
N GLU A 651 5.40 44.80 50.08
CA GLU A 651 6.54 45.26 50.85
C GLU A 651 7.60 45.87 49.93
N GLU A 652 7.91 45.21 48.83
CA GLU A 652 8.83 45.66 47.82
C GLU A 652 8.39 47.00 47.20
N VAL A 653 7.11 47.09 46.83
CA VAL A 653 6.56 48.36 46.31
C VAL A 653 6.66 49.49 47.31
N THR A 654 6.53 49.24 48.65
CA THR A 654 6.67 50.24 49.68
C THR A 654 8.11 50.76 49.83
N ARG A 655 9.09 49.90 49.58
CA ARG A 655 10.53 50.27 49.60
C ARG A 655 10.98 51.07 48.37
N LEU A 656 10.19 51.04 47.27
CA LEU A 656 10.52 51.80 46.07
C LEU A 656 10.13 53.27 46.24
N ASP A 657 11.13 54.16 46.22
CA ASP A 657 10.97 55.64 46.23
C ASP A 657 10.36 56.07 44.88
N GLN A 658 9.93 57.32 44.83
CA GLN A 658 9.27 57.91 43.67
C GLN A 658 10.19 57.95 42.43
N GLU A 659 11.49 58.15 42.63
CA GLU A 659 12.50 58.13 41.58
C GLU A 659 12.71 56.69 41.05
N LYS A 660 12.82 55.70 41.91
CA LYS A 660 12.91 54.30 41.55
C LYS A 660 11.67 53.83 40.75
N ARG A 661 10.48 54.28 41.13
CA ARG A 661 9.25 54.04 40.37
C ARG A 661 9.23 54.77 39.03
N ARG A 662 9.83 55.96 38.94
CA ARG A 662 9.95 56.72 37.69
C ARG A 662 10.86 55.99 36.72
N LEU A 663 11.96 55.44 37.16
CA LEU A 663 12.89 54.66 36.39
C LEU A 663 12.18 53.40 35.80
N LEU A 664 11.47 52.64 36.63
CA LEU A 664 10.69 51.48 36.16
C LEU A 664 9.57 51.82 35.16
N ARG A 665 8.93 53.06 35.35
CA ARG A 665 7.96 53.53 34.36
C ARG A 665 8.58 53.83 33.01
N GLY A 666 9.86 54.22 32.98
CA GLY A 666 10.64 54.40 31.75
C GLY A 666 10.73 53.11 30.91
N PHE A 667 10.79 51.96 31.55
CA PHE A 667 10.75 50.63 30.92
C PHE A 667 9.31 50.15 30.60
N GLY A 668 8.29 51.01 30.73
CA GLY A 668 6.91 50.59 30.41
C GLY A 668 6.10 50.01 31.55
N VAL A 669 6.69 49.89 32.75
CA VAL A 669 6.00 49.32 33.93
C VAL A 669 4.91 50.27 34.45
N ARG A 670 3.71 49.75 34.63
CA ARG A 670 2.57 50.48 35.21
C ARG A 670 2.24 49.94 36.60
N PHE A 671 2.15 50.86 37.56
CA PHE A 671 1.80 50.56 38.96
C PHE A 671 0.30 50.80 39.16
N GLY A 672 -0.49 49.77 39.11
CA GLY A 672 -1.92 49.78 39.33
C GLY A 672 -2.29 49.53 40.80
N GLN A 673 -3.60 49.52 41.09
CA GLN A 673 -4.13 49.25 42.44
C GLN A 673 -4.09 47.78 42.82
N TYR A 674 -4.38 46.91 41.85
CA TYR A 674 -4.43 45.47 42.03
C TYR A 674 -3.23 44.75 41.37
N THR A 675 -2.72 45.34 40.28
CA THR A 675 -1.67 44.72 39.46
C THR A 675 -0.55 45.71 39.14
N ILE A 676 0.63 45.17 38.94
CA ILE A 676 1.76 45.90 38.37
C ILE A 676 2.12 45.15 37.09
N TYR A 677 2.15 45.83 35.96
CA TYR A 677 2.29 45.20 34.68
C TYR A 677 3.11 46.01 33.67
N ASP A 678 3.73 45.34 32.75
CA ASP A 678 4.32 45.98 31.58
C ASP A 678 3.26 46.23 30.51
N LYS A 679 3.25 47.44 29.92
CA LYS A 679 2.25 47.85 28.94
C LYS A 679 2.31 47.04 27.63
N MET A 680 3.48 46.65 27.18
CA MET A 680 3.64 45.87 25.97
C MET A 680 3.16 44.42 26.14
N SER A 681 3.28 43.87 27.33
CA SER A 681 2.86 42.53 27.67
C SER A 681 1.34 42.26 27.53
N ILE A 682 0.51 43.26 27.32
CA ILE A 682 -0.95 43.11 27.15
C ILE A 682 -1.35 43.04 25.66
N LYS A 683 -0.42 43.30 24.75
CA LYS A 683 -0.72 43.15 23.29
C LYS A 683 -1.01 41.70 22.96
N PRO A 684 -1.90 41.42 21.99
CA PRO A 684 -2.30 40.04 21.67
C PRO A 684 -1.12 39.11 21.29
N GLN A 685 -0.17 39.58 20.48
CA GLN A 685 1.00 38.81 20.05
C GLN A 685 1.94 38.54 21.24
N SER A 686 2.24 39.53 22.04
CA SER A 686 3.06 39.39 23.26
C SER A 686 2.37 38.49 24.29
N THR A 687 1.04 38.57 24.44
CA THR A 687 0.27 37.67 25.31
C THR A 687 0.36 36.22 24.85
N HIS A 688 0.21 35.96 23.53
CA HIS A 688 0.36 34.63 22.92
C HIS A 688 1.73 34.03 23.23
N LEU A 689 2.78 34.76 22.89
CA LEU A 689 4.15 34.30 23.08
C LEU A 689 4.48 34.03 24.56
N ARG A 690 4.04 34.93 25.48
CA ARG A 690 4.19 34.75 26.92
C ARG A 690 3.51 33.50 27.43
N LEU A 691 2.28 33.24 26.97
CA LEU A 691 1.53 32.06 27.37
C LEU A 691 2.21 30.78 26.93
N VAL A 692 2.67 30.73 25.67
CA VAL A 692 3.45 29.60 25.14
C VAL A 692 4.74 29.35 25.93
N LEU A 693 5.51 30.42 26.20
CA LEU A 693 6.76 30.33 26.98
C LEU A 693 6.48 29.85 28.42
N TRP A 694 5.41 30.38 29.04
CA TRP A 694 5.00 29.99 30.40
C TRP A 694 4.54 28.52 30.44
N ALA A 695 3.74 28.08 29.46
CA ALA A 695 3.24 26.70 29.37
C ALA A 695 4.40 25.72 29.21
N VAL A 696 5.33 26.02 28.30
CA VAL A 696 6.54 25.21 28.09
C VAL A 696 7.41 25.16 29.34
N ASN A 697 7.56 26.28 30.06
CA ASN A 697 8.37 26.33 31.29
C ASN A 697 7.76 25.50 32.43
N ASN A 698 6.44 25.46 32.52
CA ASN A 698 5.72 24.72 33.54
C ASN A 698 5.35 23.28 33.14
N GLY A 699 5.63 22.88 31.91
CA GLY A 699 5.33 21.52 31.39
C GLY A 699 3.82 21.29 31.16
N ILE A 700 3.09 22.32 30.78
CA ILE A 700 1.68 22.27 30.45
C ILE A 700 1.54 22.16 28.93
N ASP A 701 0.86 21.11 28.45
CA ASP A 701 0.84 20.78 27.02
C ASP A 701 -0.05 21.68 26.16
N CYS A 702 -1.09 22.29 26.74
CA CYS A 702 -2.00 23.18 26.01
C CYS A 702 -2.65 24.17 26.97
N CYS A 703 -2.62 25.46 26.63
CA CYS A 703 -3.36 26.49 27.31
C CYS A 703 -4.17 27.26 26.28
N PRO A 704 -5.51 27.24 26.33
CA PRO A 704 -6.35 28.00 25.41
C PRO A 704 -6.07 29.49 25.57
N ILE A 705 -5.96 30.19 24.45
CA ILE A 705 -5.72 31.62 24.44
C ILE A 705 -7.06 32.33 24.45
N PRO A 706 -7.30 33.30 25.37
CA PRO A 706 -8.51 34.12 25.34
C PRO A 706 -8.62 34.85 24.01
N LYS A 707 -9.82 34.90 23.43
CA LYS A 707 -10.05 35.58 22.14
C LYS A 707 -9.55 37.02 22.17
N PRO A 708 -8.80 37.48 21.17
CA PRO A 708 -8.33 38.84 21.10
C PRO A 708 -9.49 39.84 21.18
N GLY A 709 -9.32 40.94 21.99
CA GLY A 709 -10.33 41.99 22.12
C GLY A 709 -11.28 41.83 23.29
N LEU A 710 -11.35 40.69 23.96
CA LEU A 710 -12.16 40.52 25.15
C LEU A 710 -11.64 41.39 26.28
N THR A 711 -12.56 42.14 26.94
CA THR A 711 -12.29 42.91 28.13
C THR A 711 -12.52 42.09 29.41
N THR A 712 -13.48 41.18 29.37
CA THR A 712 -13.88 40.32 30.49
C THR A 712 -14.39 39.00 29.94
N HIS A 713 -14.11 37.91 30.62
CA HIS A 713 -14.71 36.61 30.38
C HIS A 713 -14.96 35.85 31.68
N GLU A 714 -15.77 34.82 31.65
CA GLU A 714 -16.03 33.96 32.81
C GLU A 714 -14.80 33.10 33.11
N ALA A 715 -14.44 33.04 34.38
CA ALA A 715 -13.28 32.29 34.80
C ALA A 715 -13.56 30.77 34.78
N GLU A 716 -12.69 29.98 34.16
CA GLU A 716 -12.76 28.54 34.16
C GLU A 716 -12.26 27.96 35.48
N ASN A 717 -13.03 27.01 36.04
CA ASN A 717 -12.69 26.39 37.33
C ASN A 717 -11.44 25.54 37.32
N ASN A 718 -10.97 25.12 36.16
CA ASN A 718 -9.82 24.23 35.98
C ASN A 718 -8.55 24.95 35.45
N ALA A 719 -8.54 26.26 35.38
CA ALA A 719 -7.38 26.98 34.88
C ALA A 719 -6.18 26.81 35.82
N PRO A 720 -4.96 26.50 35.26
CA PRO A 720 -3.74 26.32 36.04
C PRO A 720 -3.40 27.59 36.86
N GLU A 721 -2.80 27.41 38.03
CA GLU A 721 -2.36 28.53 38.83
C GLU A 721 -1.33 29.39 38.09
N GLY A 722 -1.58 30.68 37.97
CA GLY A 722 -0.73 31.60 37.20
C GLY A 722 -1.19 31.87 35.77
N TYR A 723 -2.15 31.12 35.24
CA TYR A 723 -2.66 31.28 33.87
C TYR A 723 -3.21 32.66 33.58
N TYR A 724 -4.17 33.18 34.42
CA TYR A 724 -4.81 34.49 34.18
C TYR A 724 -3.84 35.66 34.14
N PRO A 725 -2.87 35.79 35.08
CA PRO A 725 -1.86 36.85 35.00
C PRO A 725 -1.04 36.80 33.72
N VAL A 726 -0.65 35.57 33.27
CA VAL A 726 0.13 35.43 32.04
C VAL A 726 -0.72 35.80 30.84
N CYS A 727 -2.01 35.47 30.82
CA CYS A 727 -2.92 35.90 29.76
C CYS A 727 -3.28 37.40 29.79
N GLY A 728 -2.82 38.17 30.80
CA GLY A 728 -3.17 39.59 30.90
C GLY A 728 -4.47 39.86 31.62
N PHE A 729 -4.99 38.90 32.38
CA PHE A 729 -6.23 38.99 33.11
C PHE A 729 -6.03 38.88 34.63
N TYR A 730 -6.93 39.50 35.37
CA TYR A 730 -7.00 39.38 36.83
C TYR A 730 -8.33 38.78 37.22
N GLN A 731 -8.29 37.64 37.90
CA GLN A 731 -9.50 36.94 38.35
C GLN A 731 -10.07 37.52 39.63
N ILE A 732 -11.35 37.85 39.60
CA ILE A 732 -12.13 38.30 40.75
C ILE A 732 -13.42 37.47 40.77
N GLY A 733 -13.55 36.58 41.75
CA GLY A 733 -14.66 35.63 41.79
C GLY A 733 -14.71 34.79 40.54
N ASN A 734 -15.85 34.77 39.87
CA ASN A 734 -16.06 33.99 38.60
C ASN A 734 -15.75 34.80 37.33
N LEU A 735 -15.21 36.00 37.46
CA LEU A 735 -14.88 36.85 36.31
C LEU A 735 -13.38 37.09 36.23
N ALA A 736 -12.84 36.94 35.00
CA ALA A 736 -11.49 37.34 34.66
C ALA A 736 -11.55 38.64 33.85
N ILE A 737 -10.95 39.71 34.36
CA ILE A 737 -10.98 41.03 33.77
C ILE A 737 -9.58 41.39 33.28
N ARG A 738 -9.47 41.95 32.08
CA ARG A 738 -8.18 42.36 31.53
C ARG A 738 -7.56 43.45 32.42
N VAL A 739 -6.28 43.31 32.72
CA VAL A 739 -5.55 44.09 33.74
C VAL A 739 -5.69 45.59 33.52
N ASP A 740 -5.57 46.11 32.32
CA ASP A 740 -5.68 47.51 32.00
C ASP A 740 -7.12 48.06 32.22
N ILE A 741 -8.12 47.24 31.92
CA ILE A 741 -9.53 47.54 32.11
C ILE A 741 -9.88 47.56 33.62
N LEU A 742 -9.36 46.60 34.37
CA LEU A 742 -9.52 46.57 35.82
C LEU A 742 -8.96 47.84 36.47
N GLU A 743 -7.74 48.26 36.10
CA GLU A 743 -7.13 49.46 36.68
C GLU A 743 -7.88 50.76 36.28
N ARG A 744 -8.46 50.79 35.06
CA ARG A 744 -9.35 51.90 34.67
C ARG A 744 -10.63 51.93 35.51
N LEU A 745 -11.25 50.75 35.73
CA LEU A 745 -12.39 50.64 36.63
C LEU A 745 -12.04 51.15 38.05
N MET A 746 -10.88 50.75 38.58
CA MET A 746 -10.42 51.15 39.89
C MET A 746 -10.21 52.66 39.98
N ASN A 747 -9.81 53.34 38.94
CA ASN A 747 -9.69 54.79 38.90
C ASN A 747 -11.08 55.45 38.94
N LEU A 748 -12.07 54.98 38.18
CA LEU A 748 -13.44 55.46 38.23
C LEU A 748 -14.07 55.27 39.61
N LEU A 749 -13.78 54.11 40.24
CA LEU A 749 -14.27 53.87 41.64
C LEU A 749 -13.62 54.73 42.68
N ARG A 750 -12.43 55.29 42.43
CA ARG A 750 -11.77 56.28 43.31
C ARG A 750 -12.41 57.67 43.29
N GLU A 751 -13.05 58.06 42.20
CA GLU A 751 -13.74 59.31 42.02
C GLU A 751 -15.06 59.30 42.77
N GLU A 752 -15.57 58.14 43.20
CA GLU A 752 -16.80 57.96 43.92
C GLU A 752 -16.60 57.95 45.48
N ASP A 753 -17.54 58.58 46.23
CA ASP A 753 -17.51 58.49 47.68
C ASP A 753 -18.02 57.12 48.18
N SER A 754 -17.12 56.16 48.19
CA SER A 754 -17.38 54.75 48.55
C SER A 754 -17.91 54.62 49.99
N ARG A 755 -17.78 55.64 50.87
CA ARG A 755 -18.28 55.63 52.28
C ARG A 755 -19.71 56.00 52.37
N LYS A 756 -20.17 57.03 51.62
CA LYS A 756 -21.55 57.44 51.54
C LYS A 756 -22.42 56.48 50.75
N GLY A 757 -21.82 55.80 49.77
CA GLY A 757 -22.45 54.90 48.79
C GLY A 757 -22.72 55.61 47.46
N PHE A 758 -22.65 54.89 46.36
CA PHE A 758 -22.83 55.41 45.01
C PHE A 758 -23.62 54.43 44.16
N GLU A 759 -24.24 54.90 43.10
CA GLU A 759 -24.94 54.07 42.09
C GLU A 759 -24.01 53.70 40.97
N ALA A 760 -24.29 52.54 40.32
CA ALA A 760 -23.51 52.08 39.13
C ALA A 760 -23.67 53.10 37.99
N LYS A 761 -22.60 53.83 37.68
CA LYS A 761 -22.57 54.65 36.44
C LYS A 761 -22.43 53.78 35.18
N GLN A 762 -23.12 54.12 34.12
CA GLN A 762 -23.08 53.45 32.85
C GLN A 762 -21.64 53.33 32.33
N ALA A 763 -20.77 54.29 32.58
CA ALA A 763 -19.35 54.22 32.18
C ALA A 763 -18.60 53.06 32.85
N MET A 764 -18.95 52.67 34.09
CA MET A 764 -18.30 51.57 34.81
C MET A 764 -18.67 50.19 34.23
N THR A 765 -19.95 50.00 33.88
CA THR A 765 -20.42 48.74 33.29
C THR A 765 -20.01 48.60 31.83
N SER A 766 -20.00 49.72 31.08
CA SER A 766 -19.57 49.71 29.65
C SER A 766 -18.10 49.40 29.46
N ILE A 767 -17.20 49.88 30.32
CA ILE A 767 -15.77 49.60 30.25
C ILE A 767 -15.48 48.10 30.40
N ILE A 768 -16.21 47.44 31.30
CA ILE A 768 -16.02 45.99 31.55
C ILE A 768 -16.82 45.15 30.56
N GLY A 769 -17.92 45.71 30.01
CA GLY A 769 -18.79 44.99 29.09
C GLY A 769 -19.65 43.92 29.78
N VAL A 770 -20.13 44.17 31.01
CA VAL A 770 -20.96 43.22 31.76
C VAL A 770 -22.30 43.84 32.14
N SER A 771 -23.31 42.98 32.34
CA SER A 771 -24.63 43.42 32.82
C SER A 771 -24.55 43.99 34.26
N ASN A 772 -25.52 44.82 34.64
CA ASN A 772 -25.60 45.39 35.99
C ASN A 772 -25.60 44.33 37.09
N GLU A 773 -26.16 43.16 36.86
CA GLU A 773 -26.17 42.03 37.79
C GLU A 773 -24.78 41.41 37.97
N LYS A 774 -24.07 41.16 36.86
CA LYS A 774 -22.69 40.65 36.89
C LYS A 774 -21.76 41.68 37.53
N PHE A 775 -22.00 42.99 37.26
CA PHE A 775 -21.27 44.07 37.89
C PHE A 775 -21.53 44.15 39.42
N ALA A 776 -22.77 43.96 39.86
CA ALA A 776 -23.12 43.91 41.29
C ALA A 776 -22.43 42.73 42.00
N THR A 777 -22.33 41.58 41.34
CA THR A 777 -21.59 40.40 41.84
C THR A 777 -20.10 40.71 41.94
N LEU A 778 -19.50 41.32 40.92
CA LEU A 778 -18.10 41.74 40.90
C LEU A 778 -17.80 42.71 42.07
N MET A 779 -18.66 43.71 42.29
CA MET A 779 -18.50 44.68 43.38
C MET A 779 -18.58 44.01 44.75
N LYS A 780 -19.43 43.00 44.92
CA LYS A 780 -19.49 42.17 46.11
C LYS A 780 -18.20 41.43 46.37
N ASP A 781 -17.63 40.84 45.31
CA ASP A 781 -16.36 40.10 45.38
C ASP A 781 -15.17 41.05 45.64
N LEU A 782 -15.24 42.29 45.19
CA LEU A 782 -14.29 43.37 45.54
C LEU A 782 -14.43 43.83 46.99
N GLY A 783 -15.50 43.44 47.70
CA GLY A 783 -15.74 43.75 49.12
C GLY A 783 -16.71 44.89 49.41
N TYR A 784 -17.47 45.37 48.46
CA TYR A 784 -18.54 46.34 48.67
C TYR A 784 -19.82 45.66 49.16
N GLN A 785 -20.59 46.32 49.96
CA GLN A 785 -21.98 45.96 50.26
C GLN A 785 -22.83 46.43 49.07
N VAL A 786 -23.69 45.56 48.59
CA VAL A 786 -24.57 45.82 47.45
C VAL A 786 -25.99 45.81 47.93
N THR A 787 -26.72 46.89 47.74
CA THR A 787 -28.17 46.97 47.97
C THR A 787 -28.88 47.11 46.64
N LYS A 788 -29.99 46.38 46.50
CA LYS A 788 -30.82 46.38 45.30
C LYS A 788 -32.10 47.13 45.60
N GLU A 789 -32.40 48.19 44.88
CA GLU A 789 -33.64 49.01 45.00
C GLU A 789 -34.36 49.00 43.64
N GLU A 790 -35.66 48.79 43.69
CA GLU A 790 -36.56 48.96 42.54
C GLU A 790 -37.16 50.35 42.55
N ARG A 791 -36.93 51.16 41.56
CA ARG A 791 -37.51 52.45 41.37
C ARG A 791 -38.36 52.55 40.14
N ASP A 792 -39.53 53.13 40.17
CA ASP A 792 -40.39 53.37 39.05
C ASP A 792 -39.77 54.39 38.09
N LYS A 793 -39.83 54.06 36.74
CA LYS A 793 -39.38 55.00 35.70
C LYS A 793 -40.19 56.29 35.74
N ILE A 794 -39.62 57.42 36.15
CA ILE A 794 -40.21 58.72 35.95
C ILE A 794 -40.10 59.04 34.46
N SER A 795 -41.27 59.09 33.79
CA SER A 795 -41.35 59.52 32.38
C SER A 795 -41.37 61.07 32.36
N TYR A 796 -40.40 61.66 31.73
CA TYR A 796 -40.48 63.03 31.25
C TYR A 796 -41.40 63.15 30.06
N PRO A 797 -42.32 64.11 29.93
CA PRO A 797 -43.22 64.20 28.79
C PRO A 797 -42.49 64.66 27.56
N SER A 798 -42.76 63.96 26.48
CA SER A 798 -42.33 64.24 25.09
C SER A 798 -43.09 65.51 24.63
N THR A 799 -42.39 66.56 24.24
CA THR A 799 -42.96 67.65 23.44
C THR A 799 -43.15 67.16 22.03
N LYS A 800 -44.43 67.19 21.63
CA LYS A 800 -44.92 66.97 20.25
C LYS A 800 -44.68 68.18 19.38
N GLU A 801 -44.44 67.89 18.13
CA GLU A 801 -44.89 68.55 16.89
C GLU A 801 -44.46 69.98 16.62
N LEU A 802 -43.78 70.15 15.52
CA LEU A 802 -44.18 71.04 14.43
C LEU A 802 -43.40 70.73 13.15
N ASP A 803 -44.24 70.38 12.19
CA ASP A 803 -44.24 70.56 10.73
C ASP A 803 -42.96 70.70 9.88
N SER A 804 -42.96 69.77 8.95
CA SER A 804 -42.66 69.85 7.54
C SER A 804 -42.03 71.14 7.00
N ASN A 805 -40.89 71.04 6.41
CA ASN A 805 -40.75 71.50 4.98
C ASN A 805 -39.42 70.99 4.37
N GLU A 806 -39.57 70.70 3.15
CA GLU A 806 -38.55 70.32 2.20
C GLU A 806 -37.38 71.29 2.14
N CYS A 807 -36.15 70.79 2.04
CA CYS A 807 -35.12 71.34 1.17
C CYS A 807 -34.05 70.33 0.89
N GLN A 808 -33.95 69.91 -0.38
CA GLN A 808 -32.82 69.26 -0.99
C GLN A 808 -31.60 70.19 -0.91
N VAL A 809 -30.47 69.67 -0.50
CA VAL A 809 -29.16 70.21 -0.86
C VAL A 809 -28.21 69.06 -1.07
N GLU A 810 -27.63 68.99 -2.23
CA GLU A 810 -26.58 68.09 -2.71
C GLU A 810 -25.27 68.30 -1.93
N PRO A 811 -24.33 67.31 -1.95
CA PRO A 811 -23.10 67.35 -1.21
C PRO A 811 -22.03 68.21 -1.94
N GLU A 812 -21.50 69.16 -1.24
CA GLU A 812 -20.32 69.95 -1.69
C GLU A 812 -19.03 69.14 -1.42
N LYS A 813 -18.25 69.06 -2.52
CA LYS A 813 -16.85 68.74 -2.55
C LYS A 813 -16.02 69.73 -1.75
N ILE A 814 -15.01 69.21 -1.02
CA ILE A 814 -13.80 69.98 -0.72
C ILE A 814 -12.60 69.25 -1.25
N GLU A 815 -12.04 69.84 -2.31
CA GLU A 815 -10.69 69.75 -2.86
C GLU A 815 -9.66 69.82 -1.72
N GLY A 816 -8.55 69.12 -1.67
CA GLY A 816 -7.53 69.07 -2.66
C GLY A 816 -6.35 69.94 -2.18
N VAL A 817 -5.24 69.29 -1.83
CA VAL A 817 -3.92 69.90 -2.08
C VAL A 817 -3.00 68.82 -2.61
N ALA A 818 -2.70 68.98 -3.88
CA ALA A 818 -1.64 68.30 -4.61
C ALA A 818 -0.35 69.11 -4.50
N ILE A 819 0.75 68.42 -4.37
CA ILE A 819 2.06 68.89 -4.81
C ILE A 819 2.69 67.72 -5.60
N SER A 820 2.58 67.77 -6.89
CA SER A 820 3.44 68.04 -8.04
C SER A 820 4.89 67.51 -7.83
N SER A 821 5.28 66.56 -8.54
CA SER A 821 5.58 66.32 -9.98
C SER A 821 7.02 66.72 -10.33
N ASN A 822 7.48 65.97 -11.28
CA ASN A 822 8.53 66.23 -12.25
C ASN A 822 9.83 65.52 -11.98
N GLU A 823 10.18 64.75 -12.86
CA GLU A 823 10.67 64.65 -14.29
C GLU A 823 11.97 63.87 -14.21
N LEU A 824 12.33 62.99 -15.02
CA LEU A 824 12.73 62.99 -16.47
C LEU A 824 13.06 61.52 -16.84
N LYS A 825 12.48 60.95 -17.88
CA LYS A 825 12.93 60.78 -19.25
C LYS A 825 14.28 60.07 -19.49
N GLN A 826 14.13 59.01 -20.29
CA GLN A 826 14.99 58.61 -21.46
C GLN A 826 16.27 57.85 -21.13
N SER A 827 16.44 56.66 -21.70
CA SER A 827 16.79 56.26 -23.06
C SER A 827 16.87 54.72 -23.12
N LYS A 828 16.23 54.02 -24.02
CA LYS A 828 16.59 53.60 -25.39
C LYS A 828 17.87 52.76 -25.49
N ASP A 829 17.63 51.68 -26.23
CA ASP A 829 18.54 50.89 -27.07
C ASP A 829 19.22 49.71 -26.39
N SER A 830 19.21 48.49 -26.88
CA SER A 830 19.19 47.93 -28.22
C SER A 830 19.06 46.40 -28.20
N LEU A 831 18.30 45.89 -29.17
CA LEU A 831 18.34 44.49 -29.66
C LEU A 831 19.64 44.25 -30.49
N PRO A 832 20.08 43.02 -30.76
CA PRO A 832 19.61 42.27 -31.94
C PRO A 832 19.40 40.76 -31.68
N GLN A 833 18.35 40.13 -32.27
CA GLN A 833 18.27 39.46 -33.60
C GLN A 833 19.29 38.33 -33.80
N GLN A 834 18.89 37.16 -34.15
CA GLN A 834 18.41 36.44 -35.34
C GLN A 834 18.74 34.94 -35.10
N SER A 835 18.13 33.92 -35.55
CA SER A 835 17.48 33.54 -36.82
C SER A 835 16.75 32.18 -36.58
N ALA A 836 15.51 31.97 -36.93
CA ALA A 836 14.93 31.69 -38.25
C ALA A 836 15.35 30.33 -38.83
N ILE A 837 14.36 29.52 -39.16
CA ILE A 837 13.96 28.95 -40.45
C ILE A 837 13.16 27.65 -40.19
N GLU A 838 11.87 27.65 -40.46
CA GLU A 838 11.07 27.12 -41.59
C GLU A 838 10.87 25.58 -41.54
N LEU A 839 9.74 24.94 -41.87
CA LEU A 839 8.55 25.26 -42.69
C LEU A 839 7.46 24.17 -42.41
N LEU A 840 6.22 24.57 -42.52
CA LEU A 840 4.93 23.87 -42.68
C LEU A 840 4.88 23.07 -44.01
N PRO A 841 3.82 22.31 -44.44
CA PRO A 841 2.38 22.58 -44.15
C PRO A 841 1.39 21.37 -44.04
N ASN A 842 0.24 21.70 -43.49
CA ASN A 842 -1.17 21.41 -43.84
C ASN A 842 -1.62 20.10 -44.48
N THR A 843 -2.74 19.57 -43.99
CA THR A 843 -4.09 19.60 -44.61
C THR A 843 -5.13 18.98 -43.67
N ASP A 844 -6.13 19.73 -43.36
CA ASP A 844 -7.56 19.82 -43.68
C ASP A 844 -8.54 18.93 -42.92
N LEU A 845 -9.47 19.66 -42.32
CA LEU A 845 -10.77 19.35 -41.71
C LEU A 845 -11.79 18.73 -42.73
N PRO A 846 -12.96 18.17 -42.32
CA PRO A 846 -14.04 19.02 -41.82
C PRO A 846 -14.96 18.42 -40.72
N ILE A 847 -15.49 19.29 -39.90
CA ILE A 847 -16.76 19.59 -39.25
C ILE A 847 -17.98 18.77 -39.72
N SER A 848 -18.77 18.28 -38.76
CA SER A 848 -20.24 18.41 -38.74
C SER A 848 -20.84 18.00 -37.43
N ASP A 849 -21.41 18.96 -36.68
CA ASP A 849 -22.53 18.75 -35.77
C ASP A 849 -23.84 18.58 -36.60
N PRO A 850 -24.87 17.95 -36.05
CA PRO A 850 -25.95 18.73 -35.45
C PRO A 850 -26.69 18.08 -34.26
N LYS A 851 -27.21 18.98 -33.42
CA LYS A 851 -28.30 18.95 -32.46
C LYS A 851 -29.43 17.95 -32.73
N THR A 852 -30.02 17.37 -31.67
CA THR A 852 -31.42 17.59 -31.21
C THR A 852 -31.76 16.62 -30.05
N ASP A 853 -32.27 17.24 -28.99
CA ASP A 853 -33.43 16.96 -28.11
C ASP A 853 -33.83 15.52 -27.74
N MET A 854 -34.00 15.30 -26.47
CA MET A 854 -35.20 15.06 -25.66
C MET A 854 -34.99 14.25 -24.44
N ASN A 855 -35.26 14.89 -23.30
CA ASN A 855 -35.94 14.44 -22.09
C ASN A 855 -36.32 12.96 -21.95
N ARG A 856 -35.95 12.42 -20.76
CA ARG A 856 -36.88 11.93 -19.75
C ARG A 856 -36.17 11.33 -18.53
N ASP A 857 -36.54 11.89 -17.36
CA ASP A 857 -36.66 11.38 -16.04
C ASP A 857 -36.43 9.87 -15.81
N VAL A 858 -35.64 9.57 -14.76
CA VAL A 858 -36.08 8.73 -13.64
C VAL A 858 -35.23 9.06 -12.39
N THR A 859 -35.94 9.59 -11.41
CA THR A 859 -35.63 9.73 -10.02
C THR A 859 -35.53 8.39 -9.28
N GLN A 860 -34.85 8.42 -8.15
CA GLN A 860 -34.95 7.63 -6.91
C GLN A 860 -33.59 7.10 -6.48
N GLU A 861 -33.15 7.15 -5.29
CA GLU A 861 -33.55 7.52 -3.93
C GLU A 861 -32.34 7.24 -3.04
N TYR A 862 -32.11 8.03 -2.03
CA TYR A 862 -31.92 7.76 -0.59
C TYR A 862 -31.45 9.07 0.08
N ALA A 863 -32.28 9.82 0.75
CA ALA A 863 -32.64 9.92 2.17
C ALA A 863 -31.51 9.45 3.14
N ASP A 864 -31.15 10.12 4.24
CA ASP A 864 -31.81 10.95 5.22
C ASP A 864 -30.78 11.48 6.21
N SER A 865 -30.89 12.60 6.73
CA SER A 865 -31.46 12.97 8.03
C SER A 865 -31.18 14.44 8.36
N SER A 866 -32.22 15.23 8.35
CA SER A 866 -32.23 16.59 8.91
C SER A 866 -33.29 16.65 10.02
N ILE A 867 -32.92 17.22 11.14
CA ILE A 867 -33.76 17.43 12.32
C ILE A 867 -34.60 18.68 12.14
N ASP A 868 -35.90 18.51 12.29
CA ASP A 868 -36.97 19.52 12.31
C ASP A 868 -36.79 20.63 13.36
N ILE A 869 -37.03 21.86 12.93
CA ILE A 869 -37.52 22.94 13.81
C ILE A 869 -38.86 23.40 13.26
N LYS A 870 -39.91 23.07 13.98
CA LYS A 870 -41.27 23.52 13.76
C LYS A 870 -41.41 24.99 14.00
N ALA A 871 -41.90 25.72 12.98
CA ALA A 871 -42.52 27.04 13.13
C ALA A 871 -44.00 26.84 13.46
N ALA A 872 -44.44 27.37 14.56
CA ALA A 872 -45.85 27.47 14.94
C ALA A 872 -46.41 28.83 14.51
N GLN A 873 -47.40 28.81 13.69
CA GLN A 873 -48.27 29.94 13.35
C GLN A 873 -49.09 30.35 14.57
N LEU A 874 -49.09 31.63 14.93
CA LEU A 874 -50.04 32.25 15.86
C LEU A 874 -51.16 32.86 15.05
N LYS A 875 -52.34 32.50 15.47
CA LYS A 875 -53.62 33.17 15.12
C LYS A 875 -53.81 34.40 16.04
N ASP A 876 -54.32 35.45 15.45
CA ASP A 876 -54.88 36.60 16.13
C ASP A 876 -56.01 36.20 17.08
N ASP A 877 -55.93 36.76 18.29
CA ASP A 877 -57.13 37.19 19.02
C ASP A 877 -56.76 38.41 19.92
N SER A 878 -57.52 39.47 19.70
CA SER A 878 -57.58 40.73 20.44
C SER A 878 -58.05 40.52 21.86
N ASP A 879 -57.46 41.12 22.83
CA ASP A 879 -57.98 42.09 23.79
C ASP A 879 -57.21 42.13 25.12
N VAL A 880 -57.19 43.32 25.62
CA VAL A 880 -56.82 43.75 27.00
C VAL A 880 -55.37 44.10 27.28
N SER A 881 -55.11 45.37 27.02
CA SER A 881 -54.04 46.15 27.60
C SER A 881 -54.04 46.16 29.15
N GLN A 882 -53.02 45.54 29.75
CA GLN A 882 -52.53 45.91 31.05
C GLN A 882 -51.12 46.45 30.94
N GLU A 883 -51.00 47.76 31.21
CA GLU A 883 -49.74 48.43 31.40
C GLU A 883 -48.99 47.84 32.60
N VAL A 884 -47.92 47.04 32.24
CA VAL A 884 -46.91 46.64 33.21
C VAL A 884 -45.86 47.75 33.24
N ALA A 885 -45.91 48.57 34.31
CA ALA A 885 -44.86 49.52 34.57
C ALA A 885 -43.50 48.82 34.68
N GLU A 886 -42.58 49.09 33.70
CA GLU A 886 -41.22 48.67 33.76
C GLU A 886 -40.48 49.27 34.97
N LYS A 887 -40.19 48.43 35.95
CA LYS A 887 -39.39 48.84 37.13
C LYS A 887 -37.88 48.74 36.73
N LYS A 888 -37.18 49.85 36.92
CA LYS A 888 -35.73 49.94 36.77
C LYS A 888 -35.05 49.50 38.06
N ILE A 889 -34.23 48.41 37.97
CA ILE A 889 -33.44 47.90 39.09
C ILE A 889 -32.13 48.68 39.15
N ILE A 890 -31.93 49.37 40.32
CA ILE A 890 -30.72 50.13 40.57
C ILE A 890 -29.93 49.45 41.69
N TYR A 891 -28.62 49.36 41.51
CA TYR A 891 -27.71 48.82 42.49
C TYR A 891 -26.91 49.95 43.14
N THR A 892 -26.92 50.02 44.47
CA THR A 892 -26.11 50.97 45.27
C THR A 892 -24.98 50.23 45.97
N PHE A 893 -23.79 50.78 45.95
CA PHE A 893 -22.56 50.16 46.45
C PHE A 893 -21.97 51.00 47.59
N LYS A 894 -21.74 50.39 48.78
CA LYS A 894 -21.15 51.01 49.91
C LYS A 894 -19.98 50.21 50.49
N TRP A 895 -18.86 50.88 50.73
CA TRP A 895 -17.68 50.25 51.32
C TRP A 895 -17.83 50.27 52.87
N VAL A 896 -17.87 49.07 53.48
CA VAL A 896 -17.88 48.90 54.94
C VAL A 896 -16.59 48.25 55.38
N PRO A 897 -15.76 48.92 56.23
CA PRO A 897 -14.52 48.32 56.70
C PRO A 897 -14.81 47.05 57.51
N ARG A 898 -14.23 45.92 57.13
CA ARG A 898 -14.32 44.68 57.89
C ARG A 898 -13.63 44.86 59.23
N LYS A 899 -14.41 44.77 60.38
CA LYS A 899 -13.82 44.68 61.70
C LYS A 899 -12.93 43.49 61.80
N PRO A 900 -11.68 43.54 62.39
CA PRO A 900 -10.79 42.42 62.48
C PRO A 900 -11.45 41.27 63.28
N ARG A 901 -11.66 40.15 62.70
CA ARG A 901 -12.11 38.92 63.36
C ARG A 901 -11.06 38.56 64.41
N LYS A 902 -11.41 38.69 65.70
CA LYS A 902 -10.65 38.11 66.79
C LYS A 902 -10.64 36.61 66.63
N ARG A 903 -9.47 36.02 66.49
CA ARG A 903 -9.32 34.57 66.56
C ARG A 903 -9.82 34.10 67.93
N PRO A 904 -10.67 33.06 68.01
CA PRO A 904 -10.98 32.42 69.28
C PRO A 904 -9.77 31.63 69.77
N PHE A 905 -9.31 31.98 70.99
CA PHE A 905 -8.42 31.22 71.81
C PHE A 905 -9.15 29.93 72.20
N LYS A 906 -8.66 28.75 71.74
CA LYS A 906 -9.09 27.49 72.30
C LYS A 906 -8.21 27.16 73.48
N SER A 907 -8.81 27.26 74.69
CA SER A 907 -8.29 26.64 75.91
C SER A 907 -8.37 25.10 75.81
N ASN A 908 -7.29 24.46 76.20
CA ASN A 908 -7.21 23.04 76.52
C ASN A 908 -8.04 22.66 77.71
N GLU A 909 -8.64 21.49 77.67
CA GLU A 909 -8.78 20.53 78.80
C GLU A 909 -9.29 19.24 78.19
N ALA A 910 -8.46 18.24 78.08
CA ALA A 910 -8.22 17.10 79.01
C ALA A 910 -9.18 15.96 78.73
N THR A 911 -8.71 14.85 78.33
CA THR A 911 -8.59 13.63 79.12
C THR A 911 -8.02 12.46 78.30
N ASN A 912 -6.93 11.99 78.79
CA ASN A 912 -6.49 10.68 79.26
C ASN A 912 -6.30 9.47 78.29
N GLN A 913 -5.06 9.00 78.43
CA GLN A 913 -4.56 7.69 78.76
C GLN A 913 -4.52 6.71 77.56
N ALA A 914 -3.52 6.01 77.27
CA ALA A 914 -2.25 5.51 77.79
C ALA A 914 -1.56 4.87 76.54
N GLU A 915 -0.40 4.69 76.45
CA GLU A 915 0.74 4.15 77.12
C GLU A 915 2.04 4.38 76.39
N ARG A 916 2.97 4.84 77.06
CA ARG A 916 4.41 4.76 77.12
C ARG A 916 5.00 3.55 76.42
N LYS A 917 6.06 3.72 75.62
CA LYS A 917 7.47 3.41 76.05
C LYS A 917 8.47 3.72 74.95
N ASN A 918 9.37 4.49 75.25
CA ASN A 918 10.86 4.46 75.36
C ASN A 918 11.64 4.68 74.08
N LEU A 919 12.32 5.77 74.09
CA LEU A 919 13.77 6.06 74.29
C LEU A 919 14.71 5.57 73.20
N GLY A 920 15.47 6.51 72.70
CA GLY A 920 16.82 6.26 72.19
C GLY A 920 17.25 7.27 71.09
N ASN A 921 18.05 8.19 71.53
CA ASN A 921 18.86 9.12 70.75
C ASN A 921 19.73 8.34 69.73
N GLU A 922 19.94 8.92 68.54
CA GLU A 922 21.27 9.42 68.22
C GLU A 922 21.34 9.88 66.75
N PHE A 923 22.05 10.93 66.57
CA PHE A 923 22.45 11.58 65.35
C PHE A 923 23.23 10.64 64.38
N GLU A 924 22.93 10.62 63.08
CA GLU A 924 23.95 10.66 62.08
C GLU A 924 23.45 11.00 60.67
N LYS A 925 24.32 11.61 59.86
CA LYS A 925 24.11 12.27 58.58
C LYS A 925 23.85 11.31 57.42
N PRO A 926 23.28 11.81 56.33
CA PRO A 926 22.76 10.97 55.23
C PRO A 926 23.83 10.52 54.26
N SER A 927 23.88 9.23 54.01
CA SER A 927 24.63 8.63 52.91
C SER A 927 23.72 8.27 51.75
N ARG A 928 24.28 8.52 50.59
CA ARG A 928 23.77 8.26 49.25
C ARG A 928 22.99 6.97 49.09
N LYS A 929 21.70 7.02 48.65
CA LYS A 929 20.97 5.88 48.18
C LYS A 929 21.11 5.72 46.66
N LYS A 930 21.71 4.58 46.26
CA LYS A 930 21.80 4.06 44.92
C LYS A 930 20.43 3.65 44.40
N ARG A 931 20.15 3.91 43.13
CA ARG A 931 18.98 3.45 42.39
C ARG A 931 18.91 1.92 42.35
N PRO A 932 17.72 1.29 42.47
CA PRO A 932 17.60 -0.16 42.30
C PRO A 932 17.53 -0.51 40.78
N LYS A 933 18.41 -1.44 40.40
CA LYS A 933 18.31 -2.21 39.15
C LYS A 933 17.10 -3.17 39.23
N ARG A 934 16.05 -2.89 38.50
CA ARG A 934 14.92 -3.83 38.37
C ARG A 934 14.63 -4.00 36.85
N ARG A 935 15.33 -4.94 36.18
CA ARG A 935 14.99 -5.50 34.88
C ARG A 935 15.88 -6.69 34.49
N LYS A 936 15.98 -7.70 35.35
CA LYS A 936 16.61 -8.98 34.97
C LYS A 936 15.97 -10.24 35.60
N ARG A 937 14.85 -10.13 36.28
CA ARG A 937 14.22 -11.32 36.93
C ARG A 937 12.93 -11.82 36.24
N GLN A 938 12.37 -11.11 35.22
CA GLN A 938 11.17 -11.60 34.52
C GLN A 938 11.44 -12.55 33.36
N ASN A 939 12.68 -12.67 32.86
CA ASN A 939 13.00 -13.60 31.77
C ASN A 939 13.44 -14.99 32.23
N GLU A 940 13.84 -15.15 33.47
CA GLU A 940 14.25 -16.48 33.99
C GLU A 940 13.05 -17.31 34.45
N ASP A 941 11.98 -16.70 34.94
CA ASP A 941 10.77 -17.40 35.36
C ASP A 941 9.92 -17.87 34.15
N THR A 942 9.98 -17.15 33.03
CA THR A 942 9.28 -17.57 31.79
C THR A 942 9.98 -18.76 31.13
N ILE A 943 11.29 -18.86 31.22
CA ILE A 943 12.07 -19.98 30.65
C ILE A 943 11.92 -21.25 31.52
N LYS A 944 11.75 -21.12 32.84
CA LYS A 944 11.45 -22.25 33.71
C LYS A 944 10.03 -22.77 33.51
N GLN A 945 9.04 -21.91 33.33
CA GLN A 945 7.67 -22.34 33.01
C GLN A 945 7.55 -23.04 31.66
N PHE A 946 8.32 -22.61 30.62
CA PHE A 946 8.35 -23.32 29.33
C PHE A 946 9.06 -24.68 29.39
N LYS A 947 10.08 -24.84 30.21
CA LYS A 947 10.74 -26.17 30.44
C LYS A 947 9.92 -27.12 31.29
N GLU A 948 9.10 -26.64 32.18
CA GLU A 948 8.18 -27.48 32.95
C GLU A 948 6.91 -27.86 32.18
N ARG A 949 6.41 -27.03 31.26
CA ARG A 949 5.33 -27.43 30.36
C ARG A 949 5.74 -28.45 29.29
N GLY A 950 6.99 -28.43 28.84
CA GLY A 950 7.52 -29.46 27.92
C GLY A 950 7.69 -30.83 28.54
N LYS A 951 7.88 -30.93 29.86
CA LYS A 951 7.99 -32.21 30.58
C LYS A 951 6.66 -32.78 31.06
N LYS A 952 5.57 -32.03 31.03
CA LYS A 952 4.21 -32.49 31.34
C LYS A 952 3.42 -33.01 30.15
N ILE A 953 3.83 -32.72 28.91
CA ILE A 953 3.13 -33.16 27.70
C ILE A 953 3.54 -34.59 27.31
N ASP A 954 4.66 -35.12 27.80
CA ASP A 954 5.11 -36.50 27.47
C ASP A 954 4.54 -37.59 28.36
N LYS A 955 3.62 -37.29 29.28
CA LYS A 955 3.14 -38.29 30.23
C LYS A 955 1.65 -38.67 30.16
N GLU A 956 0.81 -38.08 29.34
CA GLU A 956 -0.61 -38.44 29.27
C GLU A 956 -1.20 -38.32 27.85
N PHE A 957 -0.87 -39.24 26.95
CA PHE A 957 -1.70 -39.60 25.83
C PHE A 957 -1.76 -41.14 25.72
N LYS A 958 -2.64 -41.77 26.51
CA LYS A 958 -3.14 -43.11 26.22
C LYS A 958 -4.24 -42.96 25.19
N ILE A 959 -3.97 -43.39 23.96
CA ILE A 959 -4.97 -43.50 22.90
C ILE A 959 -5.87 -44.66 23.20
N ASP A 960 -7.18 -44.45 23.13
CA ASP A 960 -8.24 -45.45 23.28
C ASP A 960 -7.94 -46.65 22.35
N PRO A 961 -8.02 -47.90 22.83
CA PRO A 961 -7.76 -49.08 22.00
C PRO A 961 -8.61 -49.22 20.75
N ASP A 962 -9.75 -48.58 20.68
CA ASP A 962 -10.68 -48.60 19.53
C ASP A 962 -10.45 -47.45 18.53
N HIS A 963 -9.40 -46.65 18.68
CA HIS A 963 -9.11 -45.55 17.72
C HIS A 963 -8.42 -46.09 16.46
N PRO A 964 -8.85 -45.67 15.27
CA PRO A 964 -8.32 -46.18 13.98
C PRO A 964 -6.79 -46.08 13.77
N PHE A 965 -6.11 -45.29 14.61
CA PHE A 965 -4.65 -45.10 14.55
C PHE A 965 -3.87 -45.87 15.67
N ALA A 966 -4.53 -46.72 16.46
CA ALA A 966 -3.85 -47.49 17.49
C ALA A 966 -2.79 -48.45 16.92
N ALA A 967 -3.01 -49.00 15.72
CA ALA A 967 -2.09 -49.86 14.98
C ALA A 967 -0.76 -49.18 14.58
N LEU A 968 -0.69 -47.87 14.51
CA LEU A 968 0.54 -47.12 14.19
C LEU A 968 1.51 -47.00 15.38
N GLN A 969 1.00 -47.14 16.61
CA GLN A 969 1.86 -47.14 17.80
C GLN A 969 2.64 -48.42 17.98
N GLU A 970 2.09 -49.57 17.58
CA GLU A 970 2.81 -50.85 17.59
C GLU A 970 3.95 -50.91 16.55
N LEU A 971 3.77 -50.26 15.39
CA LEU A 971 4.82 -50.14 14.39
C LEU A 971 5.99 -49.24 14.82
N ARG A 972 5.71 -48.24 15.67
CA ARG A 972 6.75 -47.31 16.21
C ARG A 972 7.57 -47.95 17.35
N ALA A 973 7.06 -48.98 17.96
CA ALA A 973 7.76 -49.73 19.02
C ALA A 973 8.63 -50.88 18.44
N LYS A 974 8.46 -51.21 17.16
CA LYS A 974 9.23 -52.21 16.43
C LYS A 974 10.30 -51.63 15.49
N LEU A 975 10.32 -50.29 15.32
CA LEU A 975 11.39 -49.53 14.68
C LEU A 975 12.25 -48.87 15.77
#